data_5117af1c4f79526925a9a21221ea9c93
#
_entry.id   5117af1c4f79526925a9a21221ea9c93
#
_cell.length_a   1.000
_cell.length_b   1.000
_cell.length_c   1.000
_cell.angle_alpha   90.00
_cell.angle_beta   90.00
_cell.angle_gamma   90.00
#
_symmetry.space_group_name_H-M   'P 1'
#
loop_
_entity.id
_entity.type
_entity.pdbx_description
1 polymer ?
#
loop_
_entity_poly.entity_id
_entity_poly.type
_entity_poly.pdbx_seq_one_letter_code
_entity_poly.pdbx_strand_id
1 'polypeptide(L)'
;MLVGAALSCQEEVPVEIEPGTYGKSTSVTISSEAGTKDIAVTSNGQWKASLGYDTATWASIEGENTGNGNGKVTVKYRANNGLIRQGMVLVSSNSKATIDTVFLNQYGIEPSVAIEAETLNFSCVAGADSTLFDTNVPVSEFEHFTVATTWDEGGEGWLTPILRDDLGRIVIKVDENTKFAERKATVTITYKDEWGNTHSTSTQITQGIPGGTETTVLKSFQDVRNLLTADGEMVIQDDISIEGLVVSDRDGRNMGETIDSETSSGDPASPTATYKGVDYTVDDTTVYLENEDGSLGFRIITSSIEANQTVRFAKTKLWLKGLTLKRESNPVRYTLSGVQAEHYISSVVGTAEDIPVKNRYIRDLKDEDIYTYVTLKKCEYPIRRGMICLMNYGYRARQAKLASVVADIHGDWIYQLFNSMCPWINNFPVPQGQGKVSGILVHEQSQRYNPDSAQSLGRYQIRSCNKADIQVTASSKDSYTTVITEWADNASDGHARRVHPDPSFNIDNYPPESYWEIEPTYGKGFFYHCKGLWPVITSGYCHPSDYTKTVGNAIYGFNTWWDAAAGEPNYAVWRFSTKGLSGSFASLAFTTRHHSQTSPPFWNVEYSIDEGATWKTVGDEFFIPPTATWSPKTMFHQISGEKPNFYALPAEILGLDVAMVRIIPSRDMIESATGWNNGGPLSKNNGYLDICYSAIRYKK
;
A
#
# COMPACT_ATOMS: atom_id res chain seq x y z
N MET A 1 -28.29 -81.96 72.66
CA MET A 1 -27.86 -80.59 72.56
C MET A 1 -27.86 -80.19 71.12
N LEU A 2 -28.92 -79.52 70.70
CA LEU A 2 -29.03 -79.01 69.32
C LEU A 2 -28.44 -77.63 69.24
N VAL A 3 -27.46 -77.41 68.36
CA VAL A 3 -26.94 -76.11 68.02
C VAL A 3 -27.64 -75.72 66.68
N GLY A 4 -28.48 -74.70 66.73
CA GLY A 4 -29.10 -74.09 65.61
C GLY A 4 -28.11 -73.19 64.88
N ALA A 5 -27.94 -73.44 63.57
CA ALA A 5 -27.24 -72.54 62.68
C ALA A 5 -28.21 -71.43 62.21
N ALA A 6 -27.96 -70.18 62.59
CA ALA A 6 -28.67 -69.03 62.04
C ALA A 6 -28.01 -68.73 60.68
N LEU A 7 -28.80 -68.93 59.63
CA LEU A 7 -28.46 -68.40 58.30
C LEU A 7 -28.71 -66.90 58.31
N SER A 8 -27.67 -66.12 58.28
CA SER A 8 -27.71 -64.70 58.00
C SER A 8 -27.86 -64.55 56.47
N CYS A 9 -29.02 -64.14 56.00
CA CYS A 9 -29.19 -63.55 54.71
C CYS A 9 -28.53 -62.21 54.70
N GLN A 10 -27.35 -62.12 54.19
CA GLN A 10 -26.81 -60.84 53.72
C GLN A 10 -27.62 -60.46 52.47
N GLU A 11 -28.44 -59.44 52.59
CA GLU A 11 -28.93 -58.73 51.42
C GLU A 11 -27.70 -58.16 50.74
N GLU A 12 -27.39 -58.65 49.53
CA GLU A 12 -26.48 -58.00 48.62
C GLU A 12 -27.11 -56.64 48.27
N VAL A 13 -26.56 -55.58 48.84
CA VAL A 13 -26.87 -54.22 48.40
C VAL A 13 -26.40 -54.17 46.95
N PRO A 14 -27.29 -53.93 45.97
CA PRO A 14 -26.86 -53.79 44.57
C PRO A 14 -25.87 -52.64 44.51
N VAL A 15 -24.66 -52.94 44.11
CA VAL A 15 -23.66 -51.90 43.79
C VAL A 15 -24.24 -51.14 42.61
N GLU A 16 -24.78 -49.96 42.86
CA GLU A 16 -25.22 -49.04 41.83
C GLU A 16 -23.97 -48.66 41.01
N ILE A 17 -23.82 -49.31 39.84
CA ILE A 17 -22.77 -48.93 38.89
C ILE A 17 -23.18 -47.59 38.34
N GLU A 18 -22.39 -46.56 38.75
CA GLU A 18 -22.62 -45.23 38.20
C GLU A 18 -22.53 -45.26 36.67
N PRO A 19 -23.48 -44.63 35.94
CA PRO A 19 -23.44 -44.56 34.49
C PRO A 19 -22.16 -43.85 34.04
N GLY A 20 -21.31 -44.51 33.31
CA GLY A 20 -20.13 -43.94 32.68
C GLY A 20 -20.37 -43.80 31.18
N THR A 21 -20.04 -42.66 30.62
CA THR A 21 -20.08 -42.39 29.18
C THR A 21 -18.82 -41.69 28.78
N TYR A 22 -18.10 -42.23 27.84
CA TYR A 22 -16.84 -41.65 27.36
C TYR A 22 -16.57 -42.01 25.90
N GLY A 23 -15.76 -41.20 25.24
CA GLY A 23 -15.17 -41.55 23.95
C GLY A 23 -14.13 -42.67 24.10
N LYS A 24 -14.08 -43.61 23.18
CA LYS A 24 -13.13 -44.72 23.22
C LYS A 24 -11.68 -44.22 23.04
N SER A 25 -11.49 -43.07 22.42
CA SER A 25 -10.20 -42.42 22.24
C SER A 25 -10.28 -40.98 22.73
N THR A 26 -9.20 -40.48 23.34
CA THR A 26 -9.12 -39.09 23.78
C THR A 26 -8.91 -38.13 22.62
N SER A 27 -8.35 -38.61 21.51
CA SER A 27 -8.20 -37.86 20.26
C SER A 27 -8.30 -38.77 19.04
N VAL A 28 -8.69 -38.19 17.92
CA VAL A 28 -8.69 -38.83 16.59
C VAL A 28 -8.13 -37.85 15.56
N THR A 29 -7.30 -38.38 14.68
CA THR A 29 -6.72 -37.60 13.59
C THR A 29 -7.51 -37.83 12.30
N ILE A 30 -7.77 -36.74 11.56
CA ILE A 30 -8.51 -36.72 10.30
C ILE A 30 -7.74 -35.98 9.21
N SER A 31 -8.04 -36.35 7.96
CA SER A 31 -7.40 -35.75 6.78
C SER A 31 -7.69 -34.25 6.65
N SER A 32 -6.82 -33.54 5.93
CA SER A 32 -7.09 -32.20 5.44
C SER A 32 -8.23 -32.13 4.42
N GLU A 33 -8.45 -33.20 3.69
CA GLU A 33 -9.59 -33.33 2.76
C GLU A 33 -10.90 -33.47 3.51
N ALA A 34 -12.00 -33.03 2.88
CA ALA A 34 -13.34 -33.23 3.43
C ALA A 34 -13.67 -34.71 3.55
N GLY A 35 -14.35 -35.08 4.62
CA GLY A 35 -14.67 -36.49 4.86
C GLY A 35 -15.59 -36.73 6.05
N THR A 36 -15.65 -37.97 6.47
CA THR A 36 -16.38 -38.41 7.66
C THR A 36 -15.49 -39.25 8.55
N LYS A 37 -15.72 -39.18 9.86
CA LYS A 37 -15.02 -39.99 10.87
C LYS A 37 -15.97 -40.49 11.91
N ASP A 38 -15.94 -41.80 12.13
CA ASP A 38 -16.67 -42.44 13.22
C ASP A 38 -15.85 -42.34 14.52
N ILE A 39 -16.52 -41.87 15.56
CA ILE A 39 -15.99 -41.81 16.93
C ILE A 39 -16.80 -42.81 17.76
N ALA A 40 -16.12 -43.84 18.25
CA ALA A 40 -16.75 -44.85 19.08
C ALA A 40 -17.04 -44.28 20.48
N VAL A 41 -18.24 -44.51 20.95
CA VAL A 41 -18.71 -44.16 22.30
C VAL A 41 -18.90 -45.44 23.10
N THR A 42 -18.33 -45.48 24.29
CA THR A 42 -18.58 -46.53 25.27
C THR A 42 -19.46 -45.95 26.36
N SER A 43 -20.58 -46.58 26.59
CA SER A 43 -21.55 -46.13 27.59
C SER A 43 -22.36 -47.31 28.15
N ASN A 44 -22.74 -47.20 29.40
CA ASN A 44 -23.66 -48.12 30.08
C ASN A 44 -25.10 -47.53 30.21
N GLY A 45 -25.38 -46.43 29.51
CA GLY A 45 -26.68 -45.75 29.53
C GLY A 45 -26.90 -44.86 28.34
N GLN A 46 -27.88 -43.97 28.43
CA GLN A 46 -28.18 -43.02 27.38
C GLN A 46 -27.11 -41.91 27.34
N TRP A 47 -26.71 -41.54 26.12
CA TRP A 47 -25.75 -40.50 25.85
C TRP A 47 -26.20 -39.58 24.72
N LYS A 48 -25.60 -38.38 24.70
CA LYS A 48 -25.74 -37.37 23.65
C LYS A 48 -24.36 -36.82 23.27
N ALA A 49 -24.13 -36.69 21.98
CA ALA A 49 -22.97 -36.03 21.44
C ALA A 49 -23.29 -34.64 20.88
N SER A 50 -22.36 -33.73 21.00
CA SER A 50 -22.39 -32.40 20.39
C SER A 50 -20.99 -31.97 19.98
N LEU A 51 -20.89 -30.97 19.16
CA LEU A 51 -19.60 -30.37 18.79
C LEU A 51 -19.31 -29.14 19.66
N GLY A 52 -18.05 -28.91 19.95
CA GLY A 52 -17.60 -27.62 20.50
C GLY A 52 -17.99 -26.47 19.56
N TYR A 53 -18.13 -25.27 20.11
CA TYR A 53 -18.61 -24.09 19.36
C TYR A 53 -17.81 -23.84 18.09
N ASP A 54 -16.49 -23.79 18.18
CA ASP A 54 -15.60 -23.56 17.03
C ASP A 54 -15.61 -24.75 16.07
N THR A 55 -15.68 -25.98 16.58
CA THR A 55 -15.78 -27.19 15.75
C THR A 55 -17.01 -27.19 14.87
N ALA A 56 -18.15 -26.68 15.37
CA ALA A 56 -19.39 -26.59 14.63
C ALA A 56 -19.31 -25.65 13.41
N THR A 57 -18.29 -24.82 13.33
CA THR A 57 -18.07 -23.95 12.15
C THR A 57 -17.57 -24.70 10.93
N TRP A 58 -16.92 -25.86 11.10
CA TRP A 58 -16.29 -26.64 10.04
C TRP A 58 -16.64 -28.13 10.05
N ALA A 59 -17.31 -28.62 11.08
CA ALA A 59 -17.79 -29.98 11.20
C ALA A 59 -19.26 -30.03 11.58
N SER A 60 -19.91 -31.17 11.36
CA SER A 60 -21.27 -31.45 11.74
C SER A 60 -21.42 -32.93 12.13
N ILE A 61 -22.35 -33.24 12.99
CA ILE A 61 -22.70 -34.63 13.26
C ILE A 61 -23.66 -35.09 12.16
N GLU A 62 -23.34 -36.21 11.52
CA GLU A 62 -24.17 -36.86 10.49
C GLU A 62 -24.95 -38.00 11.12
N GLY A 63 -26.28 -37.98 10.94
CA GLY A 63 -27.16 -38.96 11.53
C GLY A 63 -27.55 -38.66 12.98
N GLU A 64 -27.76 -39.73 13.78
CA GLU A 64 -28.18 -39.60 15.18
C GLU A 64 -27.02 -39.17 16.08
N ASN A 65 -27.28 -38.19 16.92
CA ASN A 65 -26.31 -37.66 17.92
C ASN A 65 -26.61 -38.16 19.35
N THR A 66 -27.49 -39.17 19.48
CA THR A 66 -27.86 -39.78 20.76
C THR A 66 -27.81 -41.31 20.64
N GLY A 67 -27.57 -41.97 21.75
CA GLY A 67 -27.57 -43.41 21.79
C GLY A 67 -27.82 -43.95 23.20
N ASN A 68 -27.92 -45.29 23.31
CA ASN A 68 -28.07 -46.00 24.56
C ASN A 68 -27.12 -47.23 24.54
N GLY A 69 -26.23 -47.33 25.53
CA GLY A 69 -25.14 -48.30 25.51
C GLY A 69 -24.02 -47.90 24.54
N ASN A 70 -23.18 -48.86 24.16
CA ASN A 70 -22.09 -48.62 23.24
C ASN A 70 -22.62 -48.23 21.84
N GLY A 71 -21.93 -47.26 21.21
CA GLY A 71 -22.34 -46.75 19.92
C GLY A 71 -21.24 -46.01 19.19
N LYS A 72 -21.60 -45.19 18.23
CA LYS A 72 -20.67 -44.32 17.52
C LYS A 72 -21.37 -43.02 17.12
N VAL A 73 -20.57 -41.98 16.99
CA VAL A 73 -20.93 -40.67 16.42
C VAL A 73 -20.20 -40.50 15.11
N THR A 74 -20.90 -40.25 14.03
CA THR A 74 -20.30 -39.95 12.74
C THR A 74 -20.14 -38.44 12.61
N VAL A 75 -18.92 -37.97 12.53
CA VAL A 75 -18.60 -36.56 12.32
C VAL A 75 -18.23 -36.36 10.86
N LYS A 76 -18.95 -35.48 10.18
CA LYS A 76 -18.65 -35.00 8.83
C LYS A 76 -17.90 -33.67 8.95
N TYR A 77 -16.78 -33.54 8.25
CA TYR A 77 -15.92 -32.35 8.32
C TYR A 77 -15.58 -31.82 6.93
N ARG A 78 -15.35 -30.52 6.86
CA ARG A 78 -14.94 -29.81 5.64
C ARG A 78 -13.45 -29.91 5.46
N ALA A 79 -12.99 -29.72 4.22
CA ALA A 79 -11.56 -29.60 3.94
C ALA A 79 -10.92 -28.44 4.75
N ASN A 80 -9.70 -28.65 5.17
CA ASN A 80 -8.88 -27.65 5.85
C ASN A 80 -7.74 -27.19 4.93
N ASN A 81 -7.86 -26.00 4.39
CA ASN A 81 -6.85 -25.34 3.57
C ASN A 81 -5.98 -24.36 4.38
N GLY A 82 -6.25 -24.24 5.68
CA GLY A 82 -5.49 -23.44 6.63
C GLY A 82 -4.47 -24.27 7.42
N LEU A 83 -4.01 -23.72 8.52
CA LEU A 83 -3.16 -24.44 9.47
C LEU A 83 -3.88 -25.67 10.03
N ILE A 84 -3.09 -26.59 10.60
CA ILE A 84 -3.65 -27.69 11.41
C ILE A 84 -4.59 -27.09 12.46
N ARG A 85 -5.69 -27.79 12.72
CA ARG A 85 -6.68 -27.33 13.70
C ARG A 85 -7.19 -28.45 14.59
N GLN A 86 -7.64 -28.09 15.77
CA GLN A 86 -8.23 -29.00 16.72
C GLN A 86 -9.69 -28.64 16.97
N GLY A 87 -10.55 -29.63 17.00
CA GLY A 87 -11.92 -29.51 17.40
C GLY A 87 -12.26 -30.42 18.56
N MET A 88 -13.46 -30.28 19.06
CA MET A 88 -13.94 -31.11 20.18
C MET A 88 -15.28 -31.76 19.84
N VAL A 89 -15.36 -33.06 20.07
CA VAL A 89 -16.62 -33.81 20.15
C VAL A 89 -16.91 -34.09 21.62
N LEU A 90 -17.98 -33.53 22.10
CA LEU A 90 -18.43 -33.60 23.48
C LEU A 90 -19.45 -34.73 23.62
N VAL A 91 -19.16 -35.70 24.48
CA VAL A 91 -20.07 -36.82 24.74
C VAL A 91 -20.53 -36.72 26.19
N SER A 92 -21.84 -36.59 26.40
CA SER A 92 -22.46 -36.43 27.71
C SER A 92 -23.43 -37.56 28.00
N SER A 93 -23.51 -37.98 29.27
CA SER A 93 -24.56 -38.87 29.78
C SER A 93 -25.81 -38.06 30.09
N ASN A 94 -26.98 -38.62 29.81
CA ASN A 94 -28.26 -38.02 30.21
C ASN A 94 -28.47 -37.97 31.72
N SER A 95 -27.71 -38.74 32.49
CA SER A 95 -27.92 -38.92 33.94
C SER A 95 -26.94 -38.13 34.84
N LYS A 96 -25.87 -37.56 34.26
CA LYS A 96 -24.86 -36.78 35.00
C LYS A 96 -24.29 -35.61 34.19
N ALA A 97 -23.85 -34.61 34.93
CA ALA A 97 -23.20 -33.40 34.39
C ALA A 97 -21.73 -33.63 33.87
N THR A 98 -21.32 -34.88 33.69
CA THR A 98 -19.99 -35.19 33.17
C THR A 98 -20.02 -35.20 31.66
N ILE A 99 -19.13 -34.40 31.07
CA ILE A 99 -18.90 -34.33 29.62
C ILE A 99 -17.53 -34.91 29.36
N ASP A 100 -17.46 -35.93 28.52
CA ASP A 100 -16.19 -36.41 27.99
C ASP A 100 -15.87 -35.73 26.67
N THR A 101 -14.59 -35.46 26.42
CA THR A 101 -14.12 -34.74 25.24
C THR A 101 -13.23 -35.61 24.40
N VAL A 102 -13.57 -35.75 23.14
CA VAL A 102 -12.70 -36.35 22.12
C VAL A 102 -12.17 -35.24 21.21
N PHE A 103 -10.89 -35.05 21.22
CA PHE A 103 -10.24 -34.06 20.33
C PHE A 103 -10.22 -34.58 18.88
N LEU A 104 -10.63 -33.71 17.96
CA LEU A 104 -10.66 -33.98 16.53
C LEU A 104 -9.54 -33.19 15.87
N ASN A 105 -8.42 -33.85 15.65
CA ASN A 105 -7.21 -33.23 15.10
C ASN A 105 -7.23 -33.30 13.57
N GLN A 106 -7.46 -32.19 12.90
CA GLN A 106 -7.49 -32.15 11.44
C GLN A 106 -6.14 -31.65 10.88
N TYR A 107 -5.58 -32.43 9.95
CA TYR A 107 -4.42 -31.99 9.20
C TYR A 107 -4.71 -30.73 8.42
N GLY A 108 -3.69 -29.97 8.13
CA GLY A 108 -3.67 -28.73 7.35
C GLY A 108 -2.26 -28.41 6.94
N ILE A 109 -1.99 -27.13 6.76
CA ILE A 109 -0.63 -26.64 6.52
C ILE A 109 0.11 -26.66 7.87
N GLU A 110 1.31 -27.20 7.88
CA GLU A 110 2.17 -27.18 9.07
C GLU A 110 2.56 -25.73 9.40
N PRO A 111 2.47 -25.32 10.67
CA PRO A 111 2.98 -24.03 11.10
C PRO A 111 4.50 -23.93 10.85
N SER A 112 4.93 -22.82 10.31
CA SER A 112 6.34 -22.51 10.11
C SER A 112 6.71 -21.23 10.86
N VAL A 113 7.89 -21.23 11.45
CA VAL A 113 8.49 -20.08 12.11
C VAL A 113 9.97 -20.01 11.76
N ALA A 114 10.43 -18.87 11.29
CA ALA A 114 11.81 -18.66 10.89
C ALA A 114 12.29 -17.26 11.28
N ILE A 115 13.53 -17.13 11.67
CA ILE A 115 14.28 -15.90 11.84
C ILE A 115 15.37 -15.88 10.78
N GLU A 116 15.52 -14.77 10.05
CA GLU A 116 16.49 -14.66 8.97
C GLU A 116 17.94 -14.64 9.50
N ALA A 117 18.21 -13.82 10.51
CA ALA A 117 19.56 -13.70 11.06
C ALA A 117 19.80 -14.73 12.19
N GLU A 118 20.73 -15.63 11.97
CA GLU A 118 21.19 -16.57 13.01
C GLU A 118 21.89 -15.86 14.18
N THR A 119 22.50 -14.69 13.93
CA THR A 119 23.22 -13.89 14.92
C THR A 119 23.01 -12.40 14.71
N LEU A 120 22.78 -11.65 15.80
CA LEU A 120 22.79 -10.19 15.83
C LEU A 120 23.94 -9.69 16.73
N ASN A 121 24.76 -8.78 16.20
CA ASN A 121 25.94 -8.27 16.89
C ASN A 121 25.73 -6.80 17.27
N PHE A 122 25.86 -6.48 18.56
CA PHE A 122 25.78 -5.14 19.09
C PHE A 122 27.13 -4.63 19.55
N SER A 123 27.33 -3.33 19.40
CA SER A 123 28.42 -2.63 20.10
C SER A 123 28.15 -2.60 21.59
N CYS A 124 29.07 -2.02 22.39
CA CYS A 124 28.87 -1.90 23.83
C CYS A 124 27.77 -0.90 24.23
N VAL A 125 27.37 0.02 23.36
CA VAL A 125 26.36 1.04 23.69
C VAL A 125 24.94 0.47 23.70
N ALA A 126 24.05 1.10 24.45
CA ALA A 126 22.64 0.79 24.40
C ALA A 126 22.11 1.00 22.99
N GLY A 127 21.26 0.09 22.53
CA GLY A 127 20.75 0.17 21.17
C GLY A 127 19.63 -0.83 20.90
N ALA A 128 19.17 -0.84 19.67
CA ALA A 128 18.23 -1.83 19.19
C ALA A 128 18.58 -2.27 17.77
N ASP A 129 18.31 -3.52 17.49
CA ASP A 129 18.46 -4.12 16.18
C ASP A 129 17.30 -5.08 15.91
N SER A 130 17.08 -5.45 14.67
CA SER A 130 15.99 -6.34 14.31
C SER A 130 16.33 -7.26 13.15
N THR A 131 15.71 -8.43 13.12
CA THR A 131 15.80 -9.34 11.99
C THR A 131 14.38 -9.71 11.53
N LEU A 132 14.25 -10.13 10.28
CA LEU A 132 12.99 -10.62 9.76
C LEU A 132 12.53 -11.86 10.51
N PHE A 133 11.25 -11.89 10.79
CA PHE A 133 10.54 -13.03 11.33
C PHE A 133 9.49 -13.45 10.33
N ASP A 134 9.66 -14.64 9.77
CA ASP A 134 8.76 -15.21 8.77
C ASP A 134 7.94 -16.34 9.37
N THR A 135 6.64 -16.30 9.12
CA THR A 135 5.69 -17.31 9.58
C THR A 135 4.46 -17.36 8.69
N ASN A 136 3.89 -18.55 8.55
CA ASN A 136 2.59 -18.74 7.92
C ASN A 136 1.42 -18.69 8.93
N VAL A 137 1.71 -18.46 10.21
CA VAL A 137 0.69 -18.32 11.28
C VAL A 137 -0.02 -16.99 11.11
N PRO A 138 -1.38 -16.98 11.08
CA PRO A 138 -2.15 -15.75 10.96
C PRO A 138 -1.90 -14.78 12.12
N VAL A 139 -1.98 -13.47 11.84
CA VAL A 139 -1.82 -12.41 12.86
C VAL A 139 -2.82 -12.59 14.02
N SER A 140 -4.02 -13.10 13.75
CA SER A 140 -5.02 -13.40 14.80
C SER A 140 -4.57 -14.41 15.84
N GLU A 141 -3.52 -15.17 15.57
CA GLU A 141 -2.97 -16.19 16.47
C GLU A 141 -1.62 -15.79 17.07
N PHE A 142 -1.19 -14.54 16.89
CA PHE A 142 0.09 -14.06 17.42
C PHE A 142 0.18 -14.09 18.96
N GLU A 143 -0.95 -14.10 19.66
CA GLU A 143 -0.99 -14.29 21.11
C GLU A 143 -0.47 -15.68 21.57
N HIS A 144 -0.40 -16.65 20.67
CA HIS A 144 0.15 -17.98 20.94
C HIS A 144 1.66 -18.09 20.72
N PHE A 145 2.31 -16.99 20.28
CA PHE A 145 3.74 -16.90 20.26
C PHE A 145 4.28 -16.55 21.66
N THR A 146 5.33 -17.19 22.04
CA THR A 146 6.13 -16.86 23.23
C THR A 146 7.54 -16.52 22.83
N VAL A 147 8.10 -15.48 23.45
CA VAL A 147 9.49 -15.08 23.23
C VAL A 147 10.24 -15.29 24.54
N ALA A 148 11.28 -16.09 24.52
CA ALA A 148 12.09 -16.42 25.67
C ALA A 148 13.56 -16.06 25.41
N THR A 149 14.28 -15.67 26.46
CA THR A 149 15.70 -15.38 26.40
C THR A 149 16.44 -16.38 27.27
N THR A 150 17.43 -17.04 26.69
CA THR A 150 18.44 -17.84 27.41
C THR A 150 19.71 -17.02 27.51
N TRP A 151 20.19 -16.83 28.74
CA TRP A 151 21.39 -16.04 29.02
C TRP A 151 22.62 -16.94 29.00
N ASP A 152 23.47 -16.74 27.99
CA ASP A 152 24.63 -17.62 27.77
C ASP A 152 25.88 -17.11 28.50
N GLU A 153 26.20 -15.79 28.35
CA GLU A 153 27.36 -15.15 28.96
C GLU A 153 27.02 -13.71 29.39
N GLY A 154 27.65 -13.22 30.44
CA GLY A 154 27.65 -11.81 30.83
C GLY A 154 26.51 -11.38 31.74
N GLY A 155 25.71 -12.31 32.28
CA GLY A 155 24.57 -12.06 33.19
C GLY A 155 23.24 -11.90 32.47
N GLU A 156 22.20 -11.62 33.23
CA GLU A 156 20.81 -11.57 32.76
C GLU A 156 20.29 -10.13 32.70
N GLY A 157 19.17 -9.93 31.97
CA GLY A 157 18.36 -8.70 31.98
C GLY A 157 18.90 -7.55 31.13
N TRP A 158 19.93 -7.74 30.35
CA TRP A 158 20.55 -6.70 29.54
C TRP A 158 19.99 -6.56 28.13
N LEU A 159 19.08 -7.44 27.72
CA LEU A 159 18.34 -7.33 26.47
C LEU A 159 16.85 -7.54 26.68
N THR A 160 16.07 -6.96 25.80
CA THR A 160 14.60 -7.10 25.75
C THR A 160 14.20 -7.43 24.32
N PRO A 161 13.71 -8.65 24.04
CA PRO A 161 13.18 -9.02 22.75
C PRO A 161 11.73 -8.53 22.62
N ILE A 162 11.36 -8.03 21.45
CA ILE A 162 10.01 -7.54 21.13
C ILE A 162 9.61 -8.11 19.77
N LEU A 163 8.64 -9.00 19.77
CA LEU A 163 8.05 -9.47 18.52
C LEU A 163 7.09 -8.38 17.98
N ARG A 164 7.34 -7.93 16.76
CA ARG A 164 6.59 -6.89 16.06
C ARG A 164 5.81 -7.54 14.92
N ASP A 165 4.56 -7.89 15.19
CA ASP A 165 3.62 -8.45 14.22
C ASP A 165 3.30 -7.47 13.08
N ASP A 166 3.22 -6.18 13.39
CA ASP A 166 3.01 -5.09 12.45
C ASP A 166 4.15 -4.92 11.42
N LEU A 167 5.34 -5.42 11.75
CA LEU A 167 6.54 -5.29 10.90
C LEU A 167 7.08 -6.63 10.38
N GLY A 168 6.56 -7.77 10.84
CA GLY A 168 7.14 -9.09 10.53
C GLY A 168 8.59 -9.21 11.02
N ARG A 169 8.89 -8.69 12.23
CA ARG A 169 10.24 -8.64 12.78
C ARG A 169 10.29 -9.00 14.25
N ILE A 170 11.43 -9.54 14.67
CA ILE A 170 11.85 -9.53 16.06
C ILE A 170 12.84 -8.39 16.28
N VAL A 171 12.52 -7.51 17.20
CA VAL A 171 13.37 -6.39 17.60
C VAL A 171 14.06 -6.75 18.92
N ILE A 172 15.36 -6.56 18.98
CA ILE A 172 16.17 -6.78 20.16
C ILE A 172 16.66 -5.44 20.68
N LYS A 173 16.25 -5.04 21.87
CA LYS A 173 16.83 -3.89 22.59
C LYS A 173 17.90 -4.38 23.52
N VAL A 174 19.03 -3.69 23.57
CA VAL A 174 20.13 -4.00 24.49
C VAL A 174 20.48 -2.77 25.34
N ASP A 175 20.74 -2.99 26.61
CA ASP A 175 21.28 -1.97 27.50
C ASP A 175 22.79 -1.78 27.27
N GLU A 176 23.33 -0.65 27.68
CA GLU A 176 24.76 -0.40 27.60
C GLU A 176 25.58 -1.46 28.34
N ASN A 177 26.60 -2.00 27.67
CA ASN A 177 27.58 -2.87 28.30
C ASN A 177 28.74 -2.05 28.83
N THR A 178 28.72 -1.73 30.11
CA THR A 178 29.79 -1.00 30.80
C THR A 178 30.93 -1.92 31.30
N LYS A 179 30.80 -3.24 31.09
CA LYS A 179 31.79 -4.24 31.53
C LYS A 179 32.73 -4.57 30.38
N PHE A 180 33.99 -4.86 30.71
CA PHE A 180 35.01 -5.31 29.76
C PHE A 180 34.90 -6.83 29.47
N ALA A 181 33.69 -7.34 29.40
CA ALA A 181 33.37 -8.71 29.04
C ALA A 181 32.23 -8.75 28.04
N GLU A 182 32.40 -9.51 26.99
CA GLU A 182 31.35 -9.75 25.99
C GLU A 182 30.13 -10.39 26.66
N ARG A 183 28.94 -10.05 26.19
CA ARG A 183 27.68 -10.66 26.63
C ARG A 183 27.03 -11.43 25.50
N LYS A 184 26.48 -12.60 25.82
CA LYS A 184 25.76 -13.43 24.85
C LYS A 184 24.45 -13.93 25.42
N ALA A 185 23.45 -13.99 24.55
CA ALA A 185 22.15 -14.55 24.87
C ALA A 185 21.53 -15.15 23.60
N THR A 186 20.62 -16.10 23.80
CA THR A 186 19.85 -16.67 22.71
C THR A 186 18.37 -16.30 22.90
N VAL A 187 17.79 -15.68 21.90
CA VAL A 187 16.35 -15.35 21.88
C VAL A 187 15.63 -16.39 21.04
N THR A 188 14.65 -17.06 21.64
CA THR A 188 13.85 -18.11 21.00
C THR A 188 12.40 -17.65 20.91
N ILE A 189 11.83 -17.73 19.72
CA ILE A 189 10.41 -17.56 19.46
C ILE A 189 9.80 -18.94 19.31
N THR A 190 8.71 -19.20 20.03
CA THR A 190 8.01 -20.48 19.99
C THR A 190 6.52 -20.24 19.76
N TYR A 191 5.98 -20.93 18.79
CA TYR A 191 4.54 -21.07 18.55
C TYR A 191 4.07 -22.43 19.02
N LYS A 192 2.99 -22.44 19.75
CA LYS A 192 2.31 -23.67 20.17
C LYS A 192 1.04 -23.84 19.36
N ASP A 193 1.00 -24.84 18.51
CA ASP A 193 -0.17 -25.09 17.67
C ASP A 193 -1.36 -25.69 18.48
N GLU A 194 -2.51 -25.74 17.84
CA GLU A 194 -3.73 -26.29 18.45
C GLU A 194 -3.61 -27.76 18.88
N TRP A 195 -2.69 -28.52 18.30
CA TRP A 195 -2.43 -29.91 18.70
C TRP A 195 -1.47 -30.03 19.88
N GLY A 196 -0.91 -28.90 20.29
CA GLY A 196 0.05 -28.80 21.38
C GLY A 196 1.49 -29.03 20.99
N ASN A 197 1.81 -29.14 19.68
CA ASN A 197 3.19 -29.20 19.20
C ASN A 197 3.82 -27.82 19.27
N THR A 198 5.13 -27.79 19.40
CA THR A 198 5.89 -26.54 19.43
C THR A 198 6.74 -26.39 18.18
N HIS A 199 6.65 -25.22 17.56
CA HIS A 199 7.46 -24.79 16.43
C HIS A 199 8.33 -23.63 16.90
N SER A 200 9.64 -23.72 16.80
CA SER A 200 10.55 -22.73 17.37
C SER A 200 11.68 -22.37 16.43
N THR A 201 12.12 -21.14 16.57
CA THR A 201 13.31 -20.59 15.91
C THR A 201 14.07 -19.72 16.88
N SER A 202 15.37 -19.52 16.68
CA SER A 202 16.18 -18.73 17.59
C SER A 202 17.25 -17.91 16.85
N THR A 203 17.65 -16.83 17.49
CA THR A 203 18.78 -15.98 17.09
C THR A 203 19.72 -15.77 18.25
N GLN A 204 21.03 -15.81 18.01
CA GLN A 204 22.05 -15.50 19.01
C GLN A 204 22.32 -14.00 19.03
N ILE A 205 22.41 -13.44 20.21
CA ILE A 205 22.70 -12.02 20.43
C ILE A 205 24.08 -11.93 21.09
N THR A 206 24.97 -11.14 20.48
CA THR A 206 26.30 -10.86 21.03
C THR A 206 26.42 -9.36 21.24
N GLN A 207 26.90 -8.93 22.42
CA GLN A 207 27.23 -7.53 22.65
C GLN A 207 28.69 -7.37 23.08
N GLY A 208 29.39 -6.51 22.35
CA GLY A 208 30.82 -6.26 22.53
C GLY A 208 31.16 -5.50 23.82
N ILE A 209 32.45 -5.30 24.02
CA ILE A 209 33.04 -4.60 25.17
C ILE A 209 33.24 -3.10 24.87
N PRO A 210 33.29 -2.23 25.88
CA PRO A 210 33.63 -0.84 25.71
C PRO A 210 35.00 -0.66 25.00
N GLY A 211 34.99 -0.03 23.85
CA GLY A 211 36.20 0.30 23.09
C GLY A 211 36.02 1.65 22.40
N GLY A 212 36.47 2.73 23.04
CA GLY A 212 36.53 4.06 22.44
C GLY A 212 35.17 4.69 22.13
N THR A 213 34.46 5.18 23.12
CA THR A 213 33.32 6.07 22.92
C THR A 213 33.84 7.45 22.52
N GLU A 214 33.75 7.80 21.24
CA GLU A 214 33.90 9.18 20.85
C GLU A 214 32.75 10.02 21.44
N THR A 215 33.08 11.00 22.25
CA THR A 215 32.11 11.95 22.82
C THR A 215 31.76 12.99 21.77
N THR A 216 30.77 12.73 20.95
CA THR A 216 30.30 13.70 19.98
C THR A 216 29.42 14.76 20.64
N VAL A 217 29.47 15.99 20.10
CA VAL A 217 28.59 17.08 20.56
C VAL A 217 27.24 16.95 19.89
N LEU A 218 26.18 16.67 20.70
CA LEU A 218 24.81 16.62 20.18
C LEU A 218 24.37 18.02 19.71
N LYS A 219 23.90 18.11 18.49
CA LYS A 219 23.35 19.30 17.84
C LYS A 219 21.88 19.14 17.51
N SER A 220 21.16 20.25 17.47
CA SER A 220 19.81 20.25 16.91
C SER A 220 19.84 20.11 15.39
N PHE A 221 18.74 19.66 14.80
CA PHE A 221 18.58 19.62 13.34
C PHE A 221 18.76 21.00 12.70
N GLN A 222 18.29 22.05 13.40
CA GLN A 222 18.46 23.41 12.92
C GLN A 222 19.92 23.85 12.93
N ASP A 223 20.71 23.48 13.95
CA ASP A 223 22.15 23.81 13.99
C ASP A 223 22.90 23.19 12.82
N VAL A 224 22.55 21.90 12.48
CA VAL A 224 23.16 21.22 11.33
C VAL A 224 22.73 21.86 10.02
N ARG A 225 21.45 22.22 9.85
CA ARG A 225 20.98 22.94 8.67
C ARG A 225 21.66 24.30 8.49
N ASN A 226 22.01 24.98 9.59
CA ASN A 226 22.69 26.25 9.57
C ASN A 226 24.17 26.17 9.12
N LEU A 227 24.75 24.96 9.06
CA LEU A 227 26.10 24.78 8.48
C LEU A 227 26.13 25.07 6.97
N LEU A 228 24.98 24.90 6.29
CA LEU A 228 24.86 25.10 4.85
C LEU A 228 23.57 25.87 4.51
N THR A 229 23.71 27.19 4.34
CA THR A 229 22.54 28.08 4.12
C THR A 229 22.25 28.41 2.66
N ALA A 230 23.19 28.10 1.75
CA ALA A 230 23.05 28.24 0.31
C ALA A 230 23.02 26.85 -0.35
N ASP A 231 22.44 26.76 -1.54
CA ASP A 231 22.45 25.50 -2.30
C ASP A 231 23.87 25.04 -2.60
N GLY A 232 24.07 23.73 -2.42
CA GLY A 232 25.38 23.12 -2.60
C GLY A 232 25.59 21.92 -1.67
N GLU A 233 26.83 21.53 -1.54
CA GLU A 233 27.27 20.40 -0.73
C GLU A 233 28.49 20.78 0.11
N MET A 234 28.61 20.21 1.31
CA MET A 234 29.79 20.32 2.15
C MET A 234 30.02 19.03 2.94
N VAL A 235 31.26 18.72 3.22
CA VAL A 235 31.62 17.63 4.14
C VAL A 235 31.72 18.21 5.56
N ILE A 236 30.99 17.59 6.50
CA ILE A 236 31.00 17.99 7.91
C ILE A 236 32.34 17.58 8.53
N GLN A 237 33.09 18.54 9.04
CA GLN A 237 34.41 18.31 9.66
C GLN A 237 34.31 18.17 11.18
N ASP A 238 33.30 18.80 11.77
CA ASP A 238 33.12 18.86 13.21
C ASP A 238 32.67 17.52 13.78
N ASP A 239 33.11 17.21 15.00
CA ASP A 239 32.72 16.02 15.74
C ASP A 239 31.38 16.24 16.42
N ILE A 240 30.32 16.17 15.64
CA ILE A 240 28.94 16.43 16.04
C ILE A 240 28.03 15.25 15.72
N SER A 241 26.92 15.18 16.43
CA SER A 241 25.84 14.20 16.19
C SER A 241 24.47 14.87 16.22
N ILE A 242 23.49 14.23 15.62
CA ILE A 242 22.07 14.51 15.78
C ILE A 242 21.34 13.29 16.34
N GLU A 243 20.21 13.51 16.97
CA GLU A 243 19.30 12.44 17.40
C GLU A 243 17.90 12.73 16.88
N GLY A 244 17.25 11.74 16.30
CA GLY A 244 15.91 11.87 15.74
C GLY A 244 15.18 10.52 15.64
N LEU A 245 13.96 10.59 15.15
CA LEU A 245 13.09 9.44 14.93
C LEU A 245 13.17 9.00 13.46
N VAL A 246 13.39 7.72 13.23
CA VAL A 246 13.26 7.11 11.90
C VAL A 246 11.78 6.99 11.57
N VAL A 247 11.31 7.75 10.58
CA VAL A 247 9.91 7.79 10.17
C VAL A 247 9.63 7.01 8.88
N SER A 248 10.67 6.63 8.16
CA SER A 248 10.60 5.79 6.97
C SER A 248 10.43 4.31 7.32
N ASP A 249 9.77 3.59 6.43
CA ASP A 249 9.61 2.14 6.51
C ASP A 249 10.32 1.49 5.31
N ARG A 250 11.51 0.96 5.55
CA ARG A 250 12.32 0.31 4.52
C ARG A 250 11.64 -0.93 3.94
N ASP A 251 10.95 -1.69 4.78
CA ASP A 251 10.28 -2.92 4.35
C ASP A 251 9.06 -2.64 3.47
N GLY A 252 8.50 -1.43 3.59
CA GLY A 252 7.45 -0.94 2.69
C GLY A 252 7.92 -0.68 1.26
N ARG A 253 9.24 -0.62 1.02
CA ARG A 253 9.88 -0.40 -0.30
C ARG A 253 9.28 0.76 -1.09
N ASN A 254 9.06 1.88 -0.41
CA ASN A 254 8.50 3.10 -0.99
C ASN A 254 9.22 4.38 -0.53
N MET A 255 10.45 4.26 -0.03
CA MET A 255 11.14 5.41 0.58
C MET A 255 12.07 6.13 -0.36
N GLY A 256 12.70 5.42 -1.27
CA GLY A 256 13.62 5.95 -2.25
C GLY A 256 13.10 5.82 -3.68
N GLU A 257 13.88 6.31 -4.62
CA GLU A 257 13.62 6.18 -6.04
C GLU A 257 14.07 4.81 -6.54
N THR A 258 13.13 3.93 -6.90
CA THR A 258 13.47 2.69 -7.58
C THR A 258 13.73 2.91 -9.06
N ILE A 259 14.54 2.04 -9.65
CA ILE A 259 14.83 2.01 -11.07
C ILE A 259 14.41 0.64 -11.60
N ASP A 260 13.52 0.62 -12.59
CA ASP A 260 13.23 -0.61 -13.31
C ASP A 260 14.47 -1.03 -14.11
N SER A 261 14.78 -2.31 -14.06
CA SER A 261 15.83 -2.87 -14.90
C SER A 261 15.42 -2.83 -16.37
N GLU A 262 16.40 -2.71 -17.23
CA GLU A 262 16.16 -2.72 -18.68
C GLU A 262 15.49 -4.02 -19.14
N THR A 263 14.57 -3.91 -20.08
CA THR A 263 13.97 -5.08 -20.72
C THR A 263 14.95 -5.72 -21.71
N SER A 264 14.97 -7.02 -21.76
CA SER A 264 15.86 -7.77 -22.67
C SER A 264 15.43 -7.74 -24.13
N SER A 265 14.25 -7.22 -24.45
CA SER A 265 13.65 -7.28 -25.82
C SER A 265 13.55 -5.93 -26.48
N GLY A 266 14.36 -5.01 -26.37
CA GLY A 266 14.42 -3.75 -27.15
C GLY A 266 13.13 -2.90 -27.26
N ASP A 267 11.94 -3.51 -27.19
CA ASP A 267 10.64 -2.83 -27.11
C ASP A 267 9.93 -3.17 -25.80
N PRO A 268 10.00 -2.27 -24.84
CA PRO A 268 9.30 -2.45 -23.55
C PRO A 268 7.77 -2.50 -23.67
N ALA A 269 7.20 -2.06 -24.78
CA ALA A 269 5.77 -2.15 -25.05
C ALA A 269 5.34 -3.57 -25.47
N SER A 270 6.27 -4.38 -25.89
CA SER A 270 5.96 -5.74 -26.32
C SER A 270 5.46 -6.57 -25.16
N PRO A 271 4.32 -7.27 -25.29
CA PRO A 271 3.87 -8.23 -24.28
C PRO A 271 4.84 -9.38 -24.08
N THR A 272 5.79 -9.57 -25.01
CA THR A 272 6.84 -10.59 -24.92
C THR A 272 8.15 -10.05 -24.33
N ALA A 273 8.19 -8.79 -23.92
CA ALA A 273 9.36 -8.21 -23.28
C ALA A 273 9.66 -8.95 -21.97
N THR A 274 10.88 -9.45 -21.85
CA THR A 274 11.34 -10.09 -20.63
C THR A 274 11.78 -9.01 -19.64
N TYR A 275 11.14 -8.97 -18.50
CA TYR A 275 11.43 -8.03 -17.45
C TYR A 275 12.55 -8.56 -16.54
N LYS A 276 13.57 -7.76 -16.27
CA LYS A 276 14.71 -8.16 -15.45
C LYS A 276 14.52 -7.96 -13.94
N GLY A 277 13.48 -7.25 -13.54
CA GLY A 277 13.17 -6.95 -12.15
C GLY A 277 13.28 -5.47 -11.81
N VAL A 278 13.24 -5.16 -10.53
CA VAL A 278 13.31 -3.80 -9.99
C VAL A 278 14.60 -3.66 -9.19
N ASP A 279 15.33 -2.59 -9.43
CA ASP A 279 16.49 -2.22 -8.61
C ASP A 279 16.01 -1.34 -7.44
N TYR A 280 16.00 -1.90 -6.25
CA TYR A 280 15.63 -1.23 -5.02
C TYR A 280 16.81 -0.57 -4.29
N THR A 281 18.00 -0.52 -4.87
CA THR A 281 19.21 -0.02 -4.19
C THR A 281 18.99 1.37 -3.58
N VAL A 282 18.36 2.29 -4.31
CA VAL A 282 18.11 3.64 -3.80
C VAL A 282 17.06 3.61 -2.68
N ASP A 283 16.05 2.76 -2.79
CA ASP A 283 15.02 2.59 -1.77
C ASP A 283 15.62 1.99 -0.49
N ASP A 284 16.37 0.92 -0.62
CA ASP A 284 17.04 0.23 0.50
C ASP A 284 18.05 1.15 1.23
N THR A 285 18.66 2.08 0.53
CA THR A 285 19.66 3.00 1.07
C THR A 285 19.12 4.36 1.51
N THR A 286 17.81 4.60 1.37
CA THR A 286 17.16 5.87 1.76
C THR A 286 16.40 5.72 3.07
N VAL A 287 16.73 6.59 4.04
CA VAL A 287 16.07 6.69 5.34
C VAL A 287 15.67 8.13 5.58
N TYR A 288 14.53 8.35 6.24
CA TYR A 288 14.10 9.67 6.68
C TYR A 288 14.12 9.74 8.20
N LEU A 289 14.84 10.74 8.69
CA LEU A 289 15.01 11.02 10.11
C LEU A 289 14.42 12.39 10.43
N GLU A 290 13.46 12.44 11.36
CA GLU A 290 12.90 13.71 11.85
C GLU A 290 13.30 13.96 13.31
N ASN A 291 13.37 15.25 13.69
CA ASN A 291 13.62 15.62 15.07
C ASN A 291 12.44 15.25 15.98
N GLU A 292 12.66 15.30 17.29
CA GLU A 292 11.71 14.83 18.29
C GLU A 292 10.32 15.49 18.22
N ASP A 293 10.24 16.76 17.84
CA ASP A 293 8.98 17.49 17.67
C ASP A 293 8.39 17.36 16.23
N GLY A 294 9.06 16.65 15.34
CA GLY A 294 8.65 16.45 13.95
C GLY A 294 8.72 17.70 13.08
N SER A 295 9.33 18.80 13.55
CA SER A 295 9.35 20.07 12.80
C SER A 295 10.34 20.10 11.65
N LEU A 296 11.39 19.28 11.68
CA LEU A 296 12.47 19.24 10.71
C LEU A 296 12.85 17.79 10.39
N GLY A 297 13.18 17.53 9.14
CA GLY A 297 13.64 16.21 8.68
C GLY A 297 14.92 16.29 7.83
N PHE A 298 15.63 15.18 7.79
CA PHE A 298 16.71 14.91 6.85
C PHE A 298 16.42 13.66 6.04
N ARG A 299 16.77 13.70 4.77
CA ARG A 299 16.96 12.49 3.98
C ARG A 299 18.35 11.95 4.26
N ILE A 300 18.44 10.72 4.66
CA ILE A 300 19.70 10.03 4.96
C ILE A 300 19.96 9.03 3.83
N ILE A 301 21.14 9.10 3.22
CA ILE A 301 21.62 8.10 2.28
C ILE A 301 22.67 7.26 2.97
N THR A 302 22.34 6.01 3.23
CA THR A 302 23.21 5.04 3.89
C THR A 302 23.68 3.98 2.91
N SER A 303 24.94 3.62 2.94
CA SER A 303 25.47 2.49 2.18
C SER A 303 25.36 1.16 2.94
N SER A 304 25.03 1.21 4.22
CA SER A 304 24.86 0.03 5.05
C SER A 304 23.40 -0.43 4.99
N ILE A 305 23.13 -1.42 4.15
CA ILE A 305 21.84 -2.10 4.07
C ILE A 305 21.56 -2.89 5.36
N GLU A 306 22.61 -3.27 6.08
CA GLU A 306 22.56 -4.08 7.31
C GLU A 306 22.34 -3.24 8.57
N ALA A 307 22.32 -1.91 8.45
CA ALA A 307 22.11 -1.03 9.59
C ALA A 307 20.66 -1.14 10.08
N ASN A 308 20.43 -2.05 10.99
CA ASN A 308 19.13 -2.27 11.63
C ASN A 308 18.70 -1.09 12.53
N GLN A 309 19.57 -0.09 12.70
CA GLN A 309 19.26 1.18 13.36
C GLN A 309 18.30 2.07 12.54
N THR A 310 17.96 1.65 11.34
CA THR A 310 17.02 2.33 10.44
C THR A 310 15.60 1.75 10.46
N VAL A 311 15.31 0.92 11.44
CA VAL A 311 13.95 0.39 11.65
C VAL A 311 12.98 1.54 11.93
N ARG A 312 11.82 1.51 11.30
CA ARG A 312 10.76 2.50 11.54
C ARG A 312 10.48 2.65 13.04
N PHE A 313 10.31 3.87 13.49
CA PHE A 313 10.12 4.29 14.88
C PHE A 313 11.38 4.23 15.76
N ALA A 314 12.54 3.89 15.21
CA ALA A 314 13.77 3.94 16.00
C ALA A 314 14.16 5.39 16.30
N LYS A 315 14.42 5.69 17.59
CA LYS A 315 15.12 6.90 18.01
C LYS A 315 16.61 6.66 17.80
N THR A 316 17.20 7.29 16.81
CA THR A 316 18.56 7.01 16.33
C THR A 316 19.45 8.23 16.51
N LYS A 317 20.62 8.01 17.10
CA LYS A 317 21.70 9.02 17.19
C LYS A 317 22.72 8.77 16.10
N LEU A 318 22.91 9.76 15.24
CA LEU A 318 23.77 9.70 14.07
C LEU A 318 24.98 10.61 14.22
N TRP A 319 26.18 10.06 14.07
CA TRP A 319 27.43 10.80 14.01
C TRP A 319 27.61 11.40 12.61
N LEU A 320 27.98 12.68 12.54
CA LEU A 320 27.95 13.42 11.28
C LEU A 320 29.32 13.72 10.67
N LYS A 321 30.43 13.55 11.40
CA LYS A 321 31.77 13.83 10.89
C LYS A 321 32.10 12.97 9.68
N GLY A 322 32.54 13.57 8.61
CA GLY A 322 32.85 12.91 7.35
C GLY A 322 31.65 12.76 6.40
N LEU A 323 30.42 12.99 6.88
CA LEU A 323 29.24 12.95 6.03
C LEU A 323 29.14 14.18 5.14
N THR A 324 28.55 14.00 3.96
CA THR A 324 28.21 15.10 3.07
C THR A 324 26.82 15.63 3.37
N LEU A 325 26.74 16.89 3.78
CA LEU A 325 25.49 17.65 3.89
C LEU A 325 25.22 18.34 2.56
N LYS A 326 24.05 18.09 1.98
CA LYS A 326 23.56 18.73 0.76
C LYS A 326 22.33 19.57 1.07
N ARG A 327 22.29 20.80 0.56
CA ARG A 327 21.11 21.66 0.56
C ARG A 327 20.64 21.91 -0.86
N GLU A 328 19.33 21.84 -1.06
CA GLU A 328 18.65 22.21 -2.31
C GLU A 328 17.48 23.14 -1.97
N SER A 329 17.18 24.08 -2.85
CA SER A 329 16.03 24.99 -2.70
C SER A 329 14.94 24.72 -3.73
N ASN A 330 13.80 25.38 -3.57
CA ASN A 330 12.60 25.25 -4.40
C ASN A 330 12.01 23.82 -4.47
N PRO A 331 11.64 23.20 -3.35
CA PRO A 331 11.65 23.68 -1.95
C PRO A 331 12.97 23.43 -1.21
N VAL A 332 13.15 24.11 -0.08
CA VAL A 332 14.34 23.93 0.76
C VAL A 332 14.30 22.54 1.40
N ARG A 333 15.37 21.76 1.18
CA ARG A 333 15.50 20.41 1.72
C ARG A 333 16.96 20.03 1.94
N TYR A 334 17.21 19.09 2.85
CA TYR A 334 18.54 18.70 3.26
C TYR A 334 18.73 17.19 3.20
N THR A 335 19.85 16.75 2.66
CA THR A 335 20.26 15.35 2.59
C THR A 335 21.62 15.18 3.26
N LEU A 336 21.75 14.12 4.07
CA LEU A 336 23.01 13.62 4.60
C LEU A 336 23.37 12.34 3.86
N SER A 337 24.55 12.28 3.27
CA SER A 337 25.01 11.12 2.50
C SER A 337 26.38 10.64 2.95
N GLY A 338 26.71 9.39 2.59
CA GLY A 338 27.95 8.75 3.03
C GLY A 338 27.82 8.02 4.37
N VAL A 339 26.60 7.83 4.86
CA VAL A 339 26.36 7.16 6.14
C VAL A 339 26.73 5.69 6.04
N GLN A 340 27.59 5.23 6.97
CA GLN A 340 28.03 3.86 7.15
C GLN A 340 27.59 3.36 8.52
N ALA A 341 27.80 2.08 8.81
CA ALA A 341 27.42 1.47 10.08
C ALA A 341 28.02 2.17 11.31
N GLU A 342 29.27 2.62 11.21
CA GLU A 342 29.95 3.32 12.29
C GLU A 342 29.36 4.69 12.64
N HIS A 343 28.57 5.30 11.75
CA HIS A 343 27.92 6.58 12.03
C HIS A 343 26.70 6.45 12.93
N TYR A 344 26.17 5.22 13.08
CA TYR A 344 25.05 4.98 13.99
C TYR A 344 25.55 4.74 15.42
N ILE A 345 25.50 5.76 16.26
CA ILE A 345 26.03 5.70 17.65
C ILE A 345 25.13 4.87 18.56
N SER A 346 23.83 5.09 18.44
CA SER A 346 22.83 4.36 19.22
C SER A 346 21.48 4.35 18.50
N SER A 347 20.68 3.34 18.80
CA SER A 347 19.31 3.26 18.32
C SER A 347 18.44 2.55 19.35
N VAL A 348 17.27 3.13 19.64
CA VAL A 348 16.27 2.54 20.54
C VAL A 348 14.95 2.47 19.78
N VAL A 349 14.45 1.28 19.54
CA VAL A 349 13.19 1.10 18.83
C VAL A 349 12.02 1.57 19.69
N GLY A 350 11.26 2.49 19.17
CA GLY A 350 10.02 3.01 19.75
C GLY A 350 8.77 2.37 19.13
N THR A 351 7.69 3.13 19.19
CA THR A 351 6.38 2.75 18.65
C THR A 351 5.84 3.85 17.74
N ALA A 352 4.72 3.60 17.07
CA ALA A 352 4.05 4.62 16.26
C ALA A 352 3.61 5.85 17.07
N GLU A 353 3.45 5.70 18.39
CA GLU A 353 3.05 6.79 19.30
C GLU A 353 4.19 7.78 19.55
N ASP A 354 5.43 7.39 19.29
CA ASP A 354 6.59 8.26 19.43
C ASP A 354 6.73 9.25 18.27
N ILE A 355 6.03 9.01 17.15
CA ILE A 355 6.01 9.94 16.02
C ILE A 355 5.05 11.08 16.33
N PRO A 356 5.50 12.35 16.31
CA PRO A 356 4.64 13.50 16.50
C PRO A 356 3.49 13.55 15.50
N VAL A 357 2.26 13.71 16.00
CA VAL A 357 1.07 13.82 15.13
C VAL A 357 1.07 15.17 14.44
N LYS A 358 1.39 15.18 13.16
CA LYS A 358 1.42 16.38 12.32
C LYS A 358 0.27 16.36 11.31
N ASN A 359 -0.89 16.81 11.75
CA ASN A 359 -2.07 16.93 10.87
C ASN A 359 -1.98 18.20 10.02
N ARG A 360 -2.11 18.06 8.69
CA ARG A 360 -2.08 19.16 7.72
C ARG A 360 -3.30 19.08 6.78
N TYR A 361 -3.81 20.22 6.32
CA TYR A 361 -4.42 20.28 5.00
C TYR A 361 -3.33 20.45 3.96
N ILE A 362 -3.61 20.11 2.70
CA ILE A 362 -2.60 20.17 1.64
C ILE A 362 -2.08 21.60 1.46
N ARG A 363 -2.93 22.61 1.57
CA ARG A 363 -2.55 24.03 1.51
C ARG A 363 -1.66 24.52 2.66
N ASP A 364 -1.64 23.80 3.78
CA ASP A 364 -0.89 24.17 4.98
C ASP A 364 0.53 23.57 4.98
N LEU A 365 0.89 22.78 3.95
CA LEU A 365 2.23 22.19 3.81
C LEU A 365 3.28 23.27 3.59
N LYS A 366 4.45 23.07 4.20
CA LYS A 366 5.59 23.99 4.16
C LYS A 366 6.88 23.27 3.80
N ASP A 367 7.90 24.01 3.41
CA ASP A 367 9.23 23.46 3.10
C ASP A 367 9.86 22.75 4.31
N GLU A 368 9.60 23.23 5.52
CA GLU A 368 10.05 22.60 6.75
C GLU A 368 9.47 21.20 6.95
N ASP A 369 8.27 20.93 6.42
CA ASP A 369 7.63 19.62 6.50
C ASP A 369 8.31 18.58 5.60
N ILE A 370 9.19 18.97 4.66
CA ILE A 370 9.88 18.03 3.77
C ILE A 370 10.81 17.11 4.57
N TYR A 371 10.74 15.82 4.24
CA TYR A 371 11.44 14.72 4.88
C TYR A 371 10.98 14.44 6.31
N THR A 372 9.78 14.93 6.68
CA THR A 372 9.11 14.54 7.92
C THR A 372 7.84 13.75 7.63
N TYR A 373 7.34 13.06 8.65
CA TYR A 373 6.09 12.31 8.56
C TYR A 373 4.89 13.23 8.78
N VAL A 374 4.02 13.33 7.79
CA VAL A 374 2.82 14.17 7.85
C VAL A 374 1.55 13.34 7.66
N THR A 375 0.47 13.77 8.26
CA THR A 375 -0.87 13.22 8.06
C THR A 375 -1.74 14.25 7.38
N LEU A 376 -2.06 14.00 6.11
CA LEU A 376 -3.03 14.78 5.36
C LEU A 376 -4.42 14.40 5.81
N LYS A 377 -5.18 15.39 6.31
CA LYS A 377 -6.52 15.17 6.85
C LYS A 377 -7.60 15.49 5.82
N LYS A 378 -8.75 14.81 5.96
CA LYS A 378 -9.94 14.99 5.13
C LYS A 378 -9.64 14.82 3.63
N CYS A 379 -8.94 13.75 3.31
CA CYS A 379 -8.56 13.40 1.94
C CYS A 379 -9.53 12.43 1.28
N GLU A 380 -9.55 12.45 -0.03
CA GLU A 380 -10.17 11.46 -0.90
C GLU A 380 -9.33 11.24 -2.16
N TYR A 381 -9.57 10.13 -2.86
CA TYR A 381 -8.98 9.84 -4.17
C TYR A 381 -9.99 10.20 -5.26
N PRO A 382 -9.79 11.29 -6.00
CA PRO A 382 -10.74 11.73 -7.02
C PRO A 382 -10.77 10.84 -8.25
N ILE A 383 -9.68 10.12 -8.53
CA ILE A 383 -9.57 9.15 -9.61
C ILE A 383 -9.78 7.77 -9.02
N ARG A 384 -10.97 7.20 -9.23
CA ARG A 384 -11.47 6.02 -8.54
C ARG A 384 -11.39 4.76 -9.37
N ARG A 385 -10.31 4.60 -10.09
CA ARG A 385 -10.13 3.51 -11.04
C ARG A 385 -8.84 2.75 -10.74
N GLY A 386 -8.90 1.44 -10.89
CA GLY A 386 -7.74 0.57 -10.79
C GLY A 386 -7.22 0.39 -9.36
N MET A 387 -5.95 0.13 -9.24
CA MET A 387 -5.22 0.00 -8.01
C MET A 387 -4.61 1.33 -7.62
N ILE A 388 -4.35 1.52 -6.32
CA ILE A 388 -3.88 2.81 -5.80
C ILE A 388 -2.59 3.34 -6.48
N CYS A 389 -1.75 2.46 -6.95
CA CYS A 389 -0.51 2.84 -7.63
C CYS A 389 -0.40 2.32 -9.06
N LEU A 390 -1.33 1.48 -9.49
CA LEU A 390 -1.28 0.80 -10.79
C LEU A 390 -2.49 1.17 -11.62
N MET A 391 -2.52 2.42 -12.09
CA MET A 391 -3.61 2.90 -12.94
C MET A 391 -3.61 2.20 -14.30
N ASN A 392 -2.48 1.63 -14.70
CA ASN A 392 -2.32 0.89 -15.94
C ASN A 392 -1.63 -0.46 -15.69
N TYR A 393 -2.39 -1.41 -15.22
CA TYR A 393 -1.89 -2.67 -14.69
C TYR A 393 -1.11 -3.54 -15.70
N GLY A 394 -1.52 -3.60 -16.96
CA GLY A 394 -0.90 -4.48 -17.94
C GLY A 394 0.60 -4.27 -18.17
N TYR A 395 1.10 -3.08 -17.79
CA TYR A 395 2.50 -2.69 -17.92
C TYR A 395 3.17 -2.31 -16.59
N ARG A 396 2.61 -2.71 -15.48
CA ARG A 396 3.09 -2.37 -14.13
C ARG A 396 4.59 -2.63 -13.94
N ALA A 397 5.06 -3.72 -14.49
CA ALA A 397 6.45 -4.14 -14.36
C ALA A 397 7.44 -3.23 -15.10
N ARG A 398 6.97 -2.23 -15.84
CA ARG A 398 7.78 -1.34 -16.65
C ARG A 398 7.83 0.09 -16.12
N GLN A 399 7.16 0.33 -14.99
CA GLN A 399 7.14 1.65 -14.37
C GLN A 399 7.98 1.68 -13.12
N ALA A 400 9.02 2.49 -13.12
CA ALA A 400 9.83 2.72 -11.94
C ALA A 400 9.08 3.53 -10.88
N LYS A 401 8.20 4.43 -11.32
CA LYS A 401 7.47 5.36 -10.46
C LYS A 401 6.02 5.45 -10.88
N LEU A 402 5.15 5.40 -9.89
CA LEU A 402 3.71 5.49 -10.04
C LEU A 402 3.17 6.57 -9.13
N ALA A 403 2.03 7.14 -9.48
CA ALA A 403 1.40 8.16 -8.66
C ALA A 403 -0.12 8.05 -8.68
N SER A 404 -0.72 8.41 -7.54
CA SER A 404 -2.14 8.71 -7.43
C SER A 404 -2.32 10.17 -7.05
N VAL A 405 -3.47 10.76 -7.39
CA VAL A 405 -3.87 12.07 -6.87
C VAL A 405 -4.57 11.86 -5.54
N VAL A 406 -4.16 12.63 -4.54
CA VAL A 406 -4.86 12.80 -3.27
C VAL A 406 -5.36 14.23 -3.22
N ALA A 407 -6.66 14.43 -3.03
CA ALA A 407 -7.28 15.74 -2.87
C ALA A 407 -7.91 15.87 -1.48
N ASP A 408 -7.89 17.06 -0.91
CA ASP A 408 -8.54 17.32 0.37
C ASP A 408 -9.93 17.99 0.21
N ILE A 409 -10.61 18.19 1.34
CA ILE A 409 -11.95 18.76 1.39
C ILE A 409 -12.05 20.17 0.81
N HIS A 410 -10.93 20.86 0.61
CA HIS A 410 -10.85 22.21 0.06
C HIS A 410 -10.59 22.21 -1.45
N GLY A 411 -10.34 21.04 -2.05
CA GLY A 411 -9.99 20.92 -3.45
C GLY A 411 -8.50 21.13 -3.73
N ASP A 412 -7.68 21.25 -2.69
CA ASP A 412 -6.22 21.22 -2.85
C ASP A 412 -5.79 19.76 -3.05
N TRP A 413 -4.70 19.56 -3.77
CA TRP A 413 -4.26 18.23 -4.11
C TRP A 413 -2.75 18.10 -4.23
N ILE A 414 -2.24 16.88 -4.06
CA ILE A 414 -0.84 16.50 -4.31
C ILE A 414 -0.78 15.10 -4.93
N TYR A 415 0.38 14.77 -5.49
CA TYR A 415 0.69 13.40 -5.86
C TYR A 415 1.11 12.58 -4.64
N GLN A 416 0.55 11.40 -4.51
CA GLN A 416 1.05 10.32 -3.70
C GLN A 416 1.89 9.41 -4.58
N LEU A 417 3.18 9.26 -4.26
CA LEU A 417 4.15 8.54 -5.07
C LEU A 417 4.33 7.12 -4.57
N PHE A 418 4.53 6.22 -5.53
CA PHE A 418 4.81 4.82 -5.27
C PHE A 418 5.96 4.33 -6.12
N ASN A 419 6.76 3.44 -5.57
CA ASN A 419 7.72 2.66 -6.32
C ASN A 419 7.02 1.50 -7.04
N SER A 420 7.57 1.12 -8.18
CA SER A 420 7.09 -0.06 -8.89
C SER A 420 7.22 -1.30 -8.01
N MET A 421 6.20 -2.15 -8.04
CA MET A 421 6.21 -3.43 -7.33
C MET A 421 6.36 -3.35 -5.80
N CYS A 422 6.03 -2.21 -5.19
CA CYS A 422 5.86 -2.13 -3.75
C CYS A 422 5.01 -3.31 -3.23
N PRO A 423 5.46 -4.11 -2.25
CA PRO A 423 4.78 -5.36 -1.89
C PRO A 423 3.33 -5.16 -1.41
N TRP A 424 3.10 -4.12 -0.63
CA TRP A 424 1.81 -3.87 0.02
C TRP A 424 0.75 -3.21 -0.88
N ILE A 425 1.13 -2.70 -2.06
CA ILE A 425 0.19 -2.07 -3.00
C ILE A 425 -0.42 -3.05 -3.99
N ASN A 426 0.13 -4.24 -4.11
CA ASN A 426 -0.45 -5.29 -4.92
C ASN A 426 -1.84 -5.62 -4.41
N ASN A 427 -2.84 -5.58 -5.30
CA ASN A 427 -4.24 -5.81 -4.97
C ASN A 427 -4.90 -4.78 -4.02
N PHE A 428 -4.30 -3.60 -3.86
CA PHE A 428 -4.92 -2.54 -3.07
C PHE A 428 -5.74 -1.62 -4.00
N PRO A 429 -7.08 -1.81 -4.09
CA PRO A 429 -7.93 -0.98 -4.93
C PRO A 429 -7.94 0.46 -4.43
N VAL A 430 -8.15 1.41 -5.34
CA VAL A 430 -8.29 2.82 -4.96
C VAL A 430 -9.44 2.97 -3.98
N PRO A 431 -9.23 3.52 -2.77
CA PRO A 431 -10.29 3.77 -1.81
C PRO A 431 -11.35 4.73 -2.35
N GLN A 432 -12.62 4.47 -2.05
CA GLN A 432 -13.75 5.21 -2.64
C GLN A 432 -14.33 6.31 -1.74
N GLY A 433 -13.98 6.34 -0.46
CA GLY A 433 -14.52 7.26 0.53
C GLY A 433 -13.57 8.40 0.89
N GLN A 434 -13.56 8.73 2.16
CA GLN A 434 -12.77 9.82 2.74
C GLN A 434 -11.91 9.33 3.91
N GLY A 435 -10.90 10.10 4.25
CA GLY A 435 -10.11 9.78 5.44
C GLY A 435 -8.83 10.59 5.56
N LYS A 436 -7.76 9.88 5.92
CA LYS A 436 -6.44 10.44 6.11
C LYS A 436 -5.44 9.70 5.22
N VAL A 437 -4.44 10.42 4.75
CA VAL A 437 -3.30 9.85 4.04
C VAL A 437 -2.05 10.34 4.73
N SER A 438 -1.26 9.42 5.26
CA SER A 438 -0.02 9.73 5.96
C SER A 438 1.19 9.28 5.13
N GLY A 439 2.36 9.81 5.47
CA GLY A 439 3.62 9.44 4.84
C GLY A 439 4.68 10.51 4.96
N ILE A 440 5.79 10.26 4.31
CA ILE A 440 6.91 11.21 4.23
C ILE A 440 6.60 12.24 3.15
N LEU A 441 6.69 13.53 3.53
CA LEU A 441 6.60 14.60 2.55
C LEU A 441 7.93 14.70 1.80
N VAL A 442 7.86 14.65 0.48
CA VAL A 442 9.03 14.70 -0.40
C VAL A 442 8.87 15.74 -1.49
N HIS A 443 10.00 16.07 -2.15
CA HIS A 443 10.00 16.74 -3.43
C HIS A 443 10.82 15.93 -4.42
N GLU A 444 10.14 15.42 -5.43
CA GLU A 444 10.76 14.72 -6.55
C GLU A 444 10.48 15.45 -7.85
N GLN A 445 11.47 15.45 -8.72
CA GLN A 445 11.37 16.04 -10.04
C GLN A 445 11.25 14.93 -11.08
N SER A 446 10.45 15.17 -12.09
CA SER A 446 10.48 14.40 -13.31
C SER A 446 11.76 14.78 -14.07
N GLN A 447 12.86 14.15 -13.74
CA GLN A 447 14.23 14.60 -14.05
C GLN A 447 14.59 14.73 -15.53
N ARG A 448 13.69 14.31 -16.43
CA ARG A 448 14.16 14.08 -17.81
C ARG A 448 14.11 15.30 -18.72
N TYR A 449 13.24 16.27 -18.49
CA TYR A 449 12.77 17.08 -19.60
C TYR A 449 12.88 18.56 -19.50
N ASN A 450 13.36 19.25 -18.80
CA ASN A 450 13.40 20.70 -18.70
C ASN A 450 13.38 21.14 -17.23
N PRO A 451 14.27 22.03 -16.83
CA PRO A 451 14.19 22.66 -15.50
C PRO A 451 12.78 23.20 -15.18
N ASP A 452 12.06 23.66 -16.20
CA ASP A 452 10.67 24.12 -16.04
C ASP A 452 9.67 22.99 -15.80
N SER A 453 10.01 21.74 -16.11
CA SER A 453 9.15 20.57 -15.87
C SER A 453 9.15 20.09 -14.40
N ALA A 454 9.98 20.67 -13.57
CA ALA A 454 9.95 20.47 -12.12
C ALA A 454 8.56 20.76 -11.52
N GLN A 455 7.79 21.60 -12.18
CA GLN A 455 6.42 21.96 -11.77
C GLN A 455 5.40 20.85 -12.09
N SER A 456 5.76 19.85 -12.89
CA SER A 456 4.81 18.79 -13.32
C SER A 456 4.32 17.89 -12.20
N LEU A 457 5.04 17.79 -11.10
CA LEU A 457 4.69 17.02 -9.91
C LEU A 457 4.29 17.89 -8.72
N GLY A 458 4.27 19.21 -8.90
CA GLY A 458 4.02 20.17 -7.82
C GLY A 458 5.19 20.31 -6.86
N ARG A 459 5.03 21.24 -5.91
CA ARG A 459 6.06 21.56 -4.92
C ARG A 459 6.28 20.44 -3.91
N TYR A 460 5.22 19.71 -3.56
CA TYR A 460 5.24 18.63 -2.58
C TYR A 460 4.58 17.38 -3.13
N GLN A 461 5.09 16.23 -2.72
CA GLN A 461 4.47 14.93 -2.92
C GLN A 461 4.55 14.15 -1.61
N ILE A 462 3.75 13.09 -1.47
CA ILE A 462 3.76 12.24 -0.28
C ILE A 462 4.10 10.80 -0.65
N ARG A 463 4.95 10.15 0.14
CA ARG A 463 5.24 8.72 0.07
C ARG A 463 4.72 8.03 1.32
N SER A 464 3.66 7.28 1.20
CA SER A 464 3.17 6.43 2.30
C SER A 464 4.17 5.29 2.54
N CYS A 465 4.46 5.05 3.81
CA CYS A 465 5.44 4.03 4.21
C CYS A 465 4.89 2.61 4.02
N ASN A 466 3.62 2.41 4.35
CA ASN A 466 2.93 1.15 4.19
C ASN A 466 1.41 1.36 4.04
N LYS A 467 0.67 0.27 3.96
CA LYS A 467 -0.79 0.30 3.75
C LYS A 467 -1.56 0.99 4.88
N ALA A 468 -1.08 0.90 6.12
CA ALA A 468 -1.75 1.50 7.28
C ALA A 468 -1.73 3.05 7.24
N ASP A 469 -0.82 3.64 6.47
CA ASP A 469 -0.77 5.08 6.26
C ASP A 469 -1.95 5.61 5.42
N ILE A 470 -2.72 4.73 4.79
CA ILE A 470 -3.88 5.08 3.96
C ILE A 470 -5.15 4.68 4.69
N GLN A 471 -5.66 5.61 5.48
CA GLN A 471 -6.86 5.43 6.30
C GLN A 471 -8.07 6.09 5.64
N VAL A 472 -8.40 5.65 4.43
CA VAL A 472 -9.54 6.12 3.65
C VAL A 472 -10.58 5.01 3.56
N THR A 473 -11.86 5.34 3.82
CA THR A 473 -12.95 4.37 3.83
C THR A 473 -13.19 3.79 2.44
N ALA A 474 -13.73 2.58 2.40
CA ALA A 474 -14.05 1.91 1.14
C ALA A 474 -15.37 2.37 0.50
N SER A 475 -16.22 3.09 1.25
CA SER A 475 -17.56 3.48 0.82
C SER A 475 -17.55 4.83 0.11
N SER A 476 -18.02 4.85 -1.14
CA SER A 476 -18.20 6.09 -1.90
C SER A 476 -19.25 7.05 -1.30
N LYS A 477 -20.13 6.54 -0.44
CA LYS A 477 -21.15 7.35 0.27
C LYS A 477 -20.51 8.28 1.30
N ASP A 478 -19.30 7.95 1.75
CA ASP A 478 -18.55 8.72 2.74
C ASP A 478 -17.69 9.82 2.12
N SER A 479 -17.69 9.96 0.79
CA SER A 479 -16.88 10.98 0.09
C SER A 479 -17.28 12.40 0.43
N TYR A 480 -16.29 13.30 0.42
CA TYR A 480 -16.53 14.74 0.53
C TYR A 480 -17.17 15.30 -0.72
N THR A 481 -16.84 14.74 -1.88
CA THR A 481 -17.39 15.18 -3.16
C THR A 481 -18.35 14.15 -3.73
N THR A 482 -19.35 14.65 -4.47
CA THR A 482 -20.33 13.83 -5.17
C THR A 482 -20.06 13.86 -6.67
N VAL A 483 -20.17 12.72 -7.34
CA VAL A 483 -20.03 12.63 -8.80
C VAL A 483 -21.24 13.32 -9.46
N ILE A 484 -20.97 14.20 -10.40
CA ILE A 484 -21.93 14.77 -11.32
C ILE A 484 -22.03 13.90 -12.56
N THR A 485 -20.88 13.65 -13.18
CA THR A 485 -20.76 12.83 -14.39
C THR A 485 -19.38 12.19 -14.45
N GLU A 486 -19.31 10.97 -15.02
CA GLU A 486 -18.07 10.19 -15.08
C GLU A 486 -17.96 9.45 -16.42
N TRP A 487 -16.79 9.51 -17.02
CA TRP A 487 -16.38 8.72 -18.18
C TRP A 487 -15.30 7.73 -17.69
N ALA A 488 -15.76 6.57 -17.31
CA ALA A 488 -14.91 5.48 -16.88
C ALA A 488 -15.15 4.27 -17.78
N ASP A 489 -14.13 3.44 -17.92
CA ASP A 489 -14.35 2.16 -18.54
C ASP A 489 -15.07 1.22 -17.57
N ASN A 490 -16.11 0.58 -18.04
CA ASN A 490 -16.81 -0.47 -17.31
C ASN A 490 -16.51 -1.80 -17.97
N ALA A 491 -15.70 -2.62 -17.31
CA ALA A 491 -15.29 -3.93 -17.81
C ALA A 491 -16.45 -4.91 -18.07
N SER A 492 -17.64 -4.67 -17.50
CA SER A 492 -18.79 -5.55 -17.67
C SER A 492 -19.71 -5.16 -18.81
N ASP A 493 -19.85 -3.87 -19.14
CA ASP A 493 -20.92 -3.38 -20.00
C ASP A 493 -20.40 -2.64 -21.25
N GLY A 494 -19.11 -2.65 -21.46
CA GLY A 494 -18.49 -1.92 -22.54
C GLY A 494 -18.20 -0.46 -22.20
N HIS A 495 -17.67 0.19 -23.13
CA HIS A 495 -17.05 1.49 -23.12
C HIS A 495 -18.08 2.60 -22.97
N ALA A 496 -17.66 3.74 -22.45
CA ALA A 496 -18.39 4.98 -22.59
C ALA A 496 -18.83 5.12 -24.07
N ARG A 497 -20.11 5.28 -24.27
CA ARG A 497 -20.72 5.07 -25.56
C ARG A 497 -20.41 6.24 -26.50
N ARG A 498 -19.89 5.94 -27.67
CA ARG A 498 -19.76 6.94 -28.75
C ARG A 498 -21.12 7.15 -29.39
N VAL A 499 -21.56 8.38 -29.48
CA VAL A 499 -22.82 8.75 -30.10
C VAL A 499 -22.60 9.86 -31.14
N HIS A 500 -23.41 9.84 -32.15
CA HIS A 500 -23.53 10.95 -33.08
C HIS A 500 -24.72 11.82 -32.63
N PRO A 501 -24.63 13.16 -32.65
CA PRO A 501 -25.72 14.03 -32.25
C PRO A 501 -27.01 13.84 -33.08
N ASP A 502 -26.89 13.35 -34.32
CA ASP A 502 -28.04 12.93 -35.12
C ASP A 502 -28.38 11.46 -34.81
N PRO A 503 -29.51 11.17 -34.16
CA PRO A 503 -29.90 9.82 -33.77
C PRO A 503 -30.27 8.92 -34.97
N SER A 504 -30.46 9.49 -36.17
CA SER A 504 -30.71 8.74 -37.40
C SER A 504 -29.42 8.27 -38.10
N PHE A 505 -28.25 8.68 -37.61
CA PHE A 505 -26.97 8.38 -38.19
C PHE A 505 -26.62 6.88 -38.03
N ASN A 506 -26.34 6.24 -39.18
CA ASN A 506 -25.91 4.84 -39.17
C ASN A 506 -24.38 4.76 -39.17
N ILE A 507 -23.82 4.13 -38.16
CA ILE A 507 -22.38 3.93 -37.95
C ILE A 507 -21.69 3.20 -39.12
N ASP A 508 -22.43 2.35 -39.84
CA ASP A 508 -21.90 1.56 -40.95
C ASP A 508 -21.69 2.39 -42.22
N ASN A 509 -22.27 3.57 -42.30
CA ASN A 509 -22.17 4.51 -43.42
C ASN A 509 -21.35 5.76 -43.06
N TYR A 510 -20.36 5.62 -42.29
CA TYR A 510 -19.55 6.67 -41.69
C TYR A 510 -18.80 7.55 -42.70
N PRO A 511 -19.13 8.85 -42.83
CA PRO A 511 -18.26 9.80 -43.48
C PRO A 511 -17.23 10.35 -42.46
N PRO A 512 -15.95 10.53 -42.87
CA PRO A 512 -14.89 11.02 -41.97
C PRO A 512 -15.15 12.40 -41.33
N GLU A 513 -16.17 13.12 -41.78
CA GLU A 513 -16.53 14.46 -41.34
C GLU A 513 -17.65 14.50 -40.30
N SER A 514 -18.10 13.36 -39.80
CA SER A 514 -19.19 13.28 -38.79
C SER A 514 -18.73 13.77 -37.43
N TYR A 515 -19.64 14.50 -36.77
CA TYR A 515 -19.44 14.97 -35.41
C TYR A 515 -19.68 13.85 -34.40
N TRP A 516 -18.72 13.58 -33.51
CA TRP A 516 -18.80 12.50 -32.52
C TRP A 516 -18.71 12.99 -31.10
N GLU A 517 -19.55 12.43 -30.26
CA GLU A 517 -19.59 12.66 -28.82
C GLU A 517 -19.47 11.34 -28.05
N ILE A 518 -18.93 11.40 -26.84
CA ILE A 518 -18.77 10.27 -25.94
C ILE A 518 -19.71 10.50 -24.76
N GLU A 519 -20.71 9.64 -24.62
CA GLU A 519 -21.60 9.63 -23.46
C GLU A 519 -20.85 9.17 -22.21
N PRO A 520 -21.19 9.70 -21.02
CA PRO A 520 -20.63 9.26 -19.77
C PRO A 520 -21.16 7.88 -19.39
N THR A 521 -20.37 7.15 -18.59
CA THR A 521 -20.79 5.89 -17.95
C THR A 521 -21.71 6.13 -16.75
N TYR A 522 -21.65 7.33 -16.17
CA TYR A 522 -22.53 7.78 -15.10
C TYR A 522 -22.86 9.26 -15.25
N GLY A 523 -24.08 9.65 -14.94
CA GLY A 523 -24.56 11.02 -15.03
C GLY A 523 -24.99 11.40 -16.44
N LYS A 524 -24.94 12.69 -16.79
CA LYS A 524 -25.32 13.23 -18.09
C LYS A 524 -24.29 14.24 -18.58
N GLY A 525 -24.02 14.22 -19.86
CA GLY A 525 -23.06 15.10 -20.50
C GLY A 525 -22.43 14.45 -21.74
N PHE A 526 -21.45 15.12 -22.31
CA PHE A 526 -20.71 14.64 -23.46
C PHE A 526 -19.25 15.04 -23.34
N PHE A 527 -18.37 14.18 -23.83
CA PHE A 527 -16.96 14.47 -24.02
C PHE A 527 -16.63 14.35 -25.51
N TYR A 528 -16.03 15.38 -26.11
CA TYR A 528 -15.79 15.42 -27.54
C TYR A 528 -14.61 16.34 -27.90
N HIS A 529 -14.06 16.15 -29.12
CA HIS A 529 -13.13 17.09 -29.74
C HIS A 529 -13.89 18.21 -30.47
N CYS A 530 -13.41 19.44 -30.40
CA CYS A 530 -14.10 20.63 -30.97
C CYS A 530 -14.38 20.53 -32.49
N LYS A 531 -13.64 19.69 -33.23
CA LYS A 531 -13.89 19.39 -34.64
C LYS A 531 -14.79 18.17 -34.84
N GLY A 532 -15.39 17.63 -33.80
CA GLY A 532 -16.24 16.45 -33.88
C GLY A 532 -15.54 15.18 -34.37
N LEU A 533 -14.22 15.08 -34.15
CA LEU A 533 -13.42 13.96 -34.63
C LEU A 533 -13.84 12.63 -34.00
N TRP A 534 -13.74 11.57 -34.79
CA TRP A 534 -13.89 10.22 -34.29
C TRP A 534 -12.81 9.91 -33.25
N PRO A 535 -13.17 9.57 -32.01
CA PRO A 535 -12.18 9.16 -31.02
C PRO A 535 -11.61 7.78 -31.40
N VAL A 536 -10.30 7.71 -31.52
CA VAL A 536 -9.64 6.42 -31.66
C VAL A 536 -9.73 5.68 -30.34
N ILE A 537 -10.22 4.46 -30.38
CA ILE A 537 -10.19 3.56 -29.23
C ILE A 537 -8.91 2.74 -29.36
N THR A 538 -7.98 2.99 -28.46
CA THR A 538 -6.80 2.14 -28.33
C THR A 538 -7.09 1.05 -27.33
N SER A 539 -6.61 -0.15 -27.59
CA SER A 539 -6.61 -1.21 -26.60
C SER A 539 -5.85 -0.71 -25.37
N GLY A 540 -6.59 -0.35 -24.35
CA GLY A 540 -6.01 0.13 -23.10
C GLY A 540 -5.47 -1.02 -22.28
N TYR A 541 -4.56 -0.70 -21.43
CA TYR A 541 -3.94 -1.63 -20.49
C TYR A 541 -4.44 -1.44 -19.07
N CYS A 542 -5.47 -0.63 -18.91
CA CYS A 542 -6.10 -0.38 -17.65
C CYS A 542 -7.16 -1.43 -17.37
N HIS A 543 -7.08 -2.08 -16.23
CA HIS A 543 -8.15 -2.95 -15.75
C HIS A 543 -8.67 -2.45 -14.41
N PRO A 544 -9.93 -2.05 -14.32
CA PRO A 544 -10.45 -1.46 -13.09
C PRO A 544 -10.69 -2.46 -11.95
N SER A 545 -10.88 -3.75 -12.23
CA SER A 545 -11.26 -4.70 -11.21
C SER A 545 -10.58 -6.08 -11.27
N ASP A 546 -9.96 -6.42 -12.39
CA ASP A 546 -9.30 -7.72 -12.54
C ASP A 546 -8.01 -7.60 -13.34
N TYR A 547 -6.92 -7.44 -12.63
CA TYR A 547 -5.58 -7.23 -13.17
C TYR A 547 -4.95 -8.49 -13.79
N THR A 548 -5.63 -9.62 -13.77
CA THR A 548 -5.17 -10.83 -14.45
C THR A 548 -5.63 -10.89 -15.90
N LYS A 549 -6.56 -10.03 -16.29
CA LYS A 549 -7.10 -9.98 -17.63
C LYS A 549 -6.61 -8.74 -18.38
N THR A 550 -5.97 -8.93 -19.50
CA THR A 550 -5.81 -7.92 -20.54
C THR A 550 -7.19 -7.69 -21.18
N VAL A 551 -7.93 -6.74 -20.67
CA VAL A 551 -9.16 -6.31 -21.34
C VAL A 551 -8.84 -5.05 -22.13
N GLY A 552 -9.24 -5.03 -23.38
CA GLY A 552 -9.19 -3.83 -24.21
C GLY A 552 -10.09 -2.76 -23.59
N ASN A 553 -9.51 -1.83 -22.85
CA ASN A 553 -10.23 -0.70 -22.29
C ASN A 553 -10.31 0.41 -23.33
N ALA A 554 -11.45 1.07 -23.39
CA ALA A 554 -11.61 2.22 -24.25
C ALA A 554 -10.81 3.38 -23.69
N ILE A 555 -9.77 3.70 -24.39
CA ILE A 555 -9.03 4.93 -24.26
C ILE A 555 -9.45 5.80 -25.41
N TYR A 556 -9.90 7.01 -25.12
CA TYR A 556 -10.32 7.94 -26.15
C TYR A 556 -9.13 8.80 -26.56
N GLY A 557 -8.54 8.48 -27.71
CA GLY A 557 -7.45 9.24 -28.29
C GLY A 557 -7.97 10.24 -29.30
N PHE A 558 -7.53 11.48 -29.20
CA PHE A 558 -7.76 12.51 -30.18
C PHE A 558 -6.43 13.00 -30.73
N ASN A 559 -6.46 13.44 -31.99
CA ASN A 559 -5.36 14.11 -32.70
C ASN A 559 -5.85 15.44 -33.30
N THR A 560 -5.07 16.05 -34.17
CA THR A 560 -5.44 17.27 -34.88
C THR A 560 -5.64 18.46 -33.92
N TRP A 561 -4.59 18.76 -33.17
CA TRP A 561 -4.61 19.80 -32.13
C TRP A 561 -4.37 21.22 -32.67
N TRP A 562 -4.47 21.40 -33.97
CA TRP A 562 -4.33 22.70 -34.64
C TRP A 562 -5.39 22.89 -35.71
N ASP A 563 -6.05 24.06 -35.73
CA ASP A 563 -6.92 24.49 -36.79
C ASP A 563 -6.15 25.38 -37.77
N ALA A 564 -5.76 24.81 -38.88
CA ALA A 564 -4.99 25.53 -39.90
C ALA A 564 -5.78 26.70 -40.55
N ALA A 565 -7.10 26.65 -40.56
CA ALA A 565 -7.95 27.69 -41.11
C ALA A 565 -8.12 28.89 -40.14
N ALA A 566 -8.26 28.60 -38.88
CA ALA A 566 -8.38 29.63 -37.82
C ALA A 566 -7.01 30.12 -37.32
N GLY A 567 -5.95 29.32 -37.50
CA GLY A 567 -4.61 29.64 -37.02
C GLY A 567 -4.48 29.51 -35.49
N GLU A 568 -5.26 28.62 -34.89
CA GLU A 568 -5.35 28.45 -33.42
C GLU A 568 -5.38 26.96 -33.01
N PRO A 569 -5.08 26.63 -31.73
CA PRO A 569 -5.15 25.27 -31.25
C PRO A 569 -6.59 24.76 -31.13
N ASN A 570 -6.80 23.50 -31.47
CA ASN A 570 -8.01 22.75 -31.18
C ASN A 570 -8.01 22.22 -29.75
N TYR A 571 -9.20 21.83 -29.24
CA TYR A 571 -9.39 21.39 -27.86
C TYR A 571 -10.34 20.19 -27.76
N ALA A 572 -10.24 19.48 -26.63
CA ALA A 572 -11.24 18.50 -26.22
C ALA A 572 -12.02 19.04 -25.02
N VAL A 573 -13.33 18.75 -24.96
CA VAL A 573 -14.25 19.42 -24.05
C VAL A 573 -15.24 18.45 -23.41
N TRP A 574 -15.43 18.63 -22.11
CA TRP A 574 -16.52 18.05 -21.33
C TRP A 574 -17.65 19.06 -21.23
N ARG A 575 -18.83 18.69 -21.71
CA ARG A 575 -20.06 19.47 -21.62
C ARG A 575 -21.06 18.73 -20.72
N PHE A 576 -21.53 19.36 -19.68
CA PHE A 576 -22.39 18.74 -18.66
C PHE A 576 -23.35 19.76 -18.04
N SER A 577 -24.32 19.28 -17.24
CA SER A 577 -25.23 20.12 -16.50
C SER A 577 -24.95 20.09 -15.02
N THR A 578 -24.96 21.22 -14.38
CA THR A 578 -24.90 21.38 -12.93
C THR A 578 -26.16 21.99 -12.36
N LYS A 579 -27.26 22.01 -13.15
CA LYS A 579 -28.55 22.58 -12.77
C LYS A 579 -29.04 22.05 -11.43
N GLY A 580 -29.43 22.98 -10.55
CA GLY A 580 -29.90 22.63 -9.21
C GLY A 580 -28.81 22.25 -8.21
N LEU A 581 -27.54 22.23 -8.62
CA LEU A 581 -26.43 22.00 -7.70
C LEU A 581 -25.90 23.31 -7.14
N SER A 582 -25.54 23.29 -5.86
CA SER A 582 -24.88 24.40 -5.18
C SER A 582 -23.82 23.81 -4.26
N GLY A 583 -22.74 24.54 -4.04
CA GLY A 583 -21.65 24.05 -3.20
C GLY A 583 -20.43 24.97 -3.21
N SER A 584 -19.34 24.54 -2.60
CA SER A 584 -18.13 25.35 -2.46
C SER A 584 -17.23 25.33 -3.70
N PHE A 585 -17.20 24.22 -4.44
CA PHE A 585 -16.45 24.06 -5.69
C PHE A 585 -16.94 22.83 -6.46
N ALA A 586 -16.62 22.77 -7.75
CA ALA A 586 -16.61 21.54 -8.53
C ALA A 586 -15.16 21.10 -8.79
N SER A 587 -14.96 19.93 -9.36
CA SER A 587 -13.63 19.45 -9.75
C SER A 587 -13.69 18.60 -11.01
N LEU A 588 -12.63 18.68 -11.81
CA LEU A 588 -12.34 17.74 -12.89
C LEU A 588 -11.14 16.88 -12.48
N ALA A 589 -11.33 15.57 -12.44
CA ALA A 589 -10.26 14.59 -12.30
C ALA A 589 -10.17 13.77 -13.60
N PHE A 590 -8.99 13.61 -14.15
CA PHE A 590 -8.82 12.84 -15.39
C PHE A 590 -7.42 12.26 -15.50
N THR A 591 -7.28 11.22 -16.32
CA THR A 591 -5.98 10.62 -16.61
C THR A 591 -5.64 10.79 -18.08
N THR A 592 -4.38 11.07 -18.34
CA THR A 592 -3.86 11.29 -19.69
C THR A 592 -2.65 10.42 -19.94
N ARG A 593 -2.48 10.02 -21.20
CA ARG A 593 -1.22 9.49 -21.69
C ARG A 593 -0.98 9.90 -23.13
N HIS A 594 0.26 9.95 -23.55
CA HIS A 594 0.60 10.05 -24.96
C HIS A 594 0.43 8.70 -25.67
N HIS A 595 -0.19 8.75 -26.83
CA HIS A 595 -0.26 7.60 -27.75
C HIS A 595 0.80 7.69 -28.85
N SER A 596 1.28 8.88 -29.14
CA SER A 596 2.27 9.09 -30.19
C SER A 596 3.32 10.11 -29.81
N GLN A 597 4.44 10.08 -30.52
CA GLN A 597 5.59 10.95 -30.29
C GLN A 597 5.38 12.40 -30.75
N THR A 598 4.26 12.70 -31.38
CA THR A 598 3.98 14.04 -31.93
C THR A 598 2.80 14.72 -31.25
N SER A 599 2.46 14.31 -30.04
CA SER A 599 1.42 14.96 -29.25
C SER A 599 1.93 16.23 -28.60
N PRO A 600 1.07 17.26 -28.39
CA PRO A 600 1.41 18.42 -27.59
C PRO A 600 1.74 18.03 -26.16
N PRO A 601 2.85 18.49 -25.59
CA PRO A 601 3.22 18.12 -24.23
C PRO A 601 2.61 18.99 -23.14
N PHE A 602 2.22 20.24 -23.44
CA PHE A 602 1.73 21.22 -22.48
C PHE A 602 0.28 21.62 -22.77
N TRP A 603 -0.53 21.71 -21.70
CA TRP A 603 -1.96 21.87 -21.78
C TRP A 603 -2.50 22.79 -20.69
N ASN A 604 -3.44 23.66 -21.04
CA ASN A 604 -4.29 24.37 -20.09
C ASN A 604 -5.62 23.62 -19.90
N VAL A 605 -6.15 23.75 -18.70
CA VAL A 605 -7.54 23.44 -18.38
C VAL A 605 -8.30 24.76 -18.31
N GLU A 606 -9.42 24.86 -18.99
CA GLU A 606 -10.25 26.06 -19.02
C GLU A 606 -11.71 25.67 -18.85
N TYR A 607 -12.48 26.56 -18.24
CA TYR A 607 -13.93 26.37 -18.07
C TYR A 607 -14.72 27.52 -18.70
N SER A 608 -15.99 27.23 -19.02
CA SER A 608 -16.95 28.18 -19.54
C SER A 608 -18.29 28.03 -18.81
N ILE A 609 -18.91 29.15 -18.52
CA ILE A 609 -20.25 29.25 -17.92
C ILE A 609 -21.29 29.84 -18.88
N ASP A 610 -20.91 30.11 -20.12
CA ASP A 610 -21.70 30.75 -21.18
C ASP A 610 -21.68 29.91 -22.47
N GLU A 611 -21.77 28.60 -22.34
CA GLU A 611 -21.84 27.61 -23.42
C GLU A 611 -20.67 27.70 -24.40
N GLY A 612 -19.49 28.07 -23.91
CA GLY A 612 -18.24 28.11 -24.71
C GLY A 612 -18.02 29.46 -25.42
N ALA A 613 -18.82 30.49 -25.15
CA ALA A 613 -18.60 31.80 -25.70
C ALA A 613 -17.37 32.49 -25.14
N THR A 614 -17.09 32.27 -23.83
CA THR A 614 -15.84 32.70 -23.19
C THR A 614 -15.22 31.59 -22.36
N TRP A 615 -13.90 31.63 -22.21
CA TRP A 615 -13.14 30.64 -21.47
C TRP A 615 -12.22 31.28 -20.44
N LYS A 616 -12.11 30.65 -19.27
CA LYS A 616 -11.24 31.08 -18.17
C LYS A 616 -10.32 29.93 -17.79
N THR A 617 -9.02 30.19 -17.71
CA THR A 617 -8.02 29.18 -17.29
C THR A 617 -8.18 28.85 -15.81
N VAL A 618 -8.00 27.59 -15.48
CA VAL A 618 -8.05 27.04 -14.12
C VAL A 618 -6.76 26.34 -13.77
N GLY A 619 -6.18 26.71 -12.62
CA GLY A 619 -4.95 26.11 -12.12
C GLY A 619 -3.75 26.33 -13.04
N ASP A 620 -2.73 25.53 -12.83
CA ASP A 620 -1.50 25.59 -13.60
C ASP A 620 -1.58 24.71 -14.85
N GLU A 621 -0.73 25.03 -15.83
CA GLU A 621 -0.48 24.23 -17.02
C GLU A 621 -0.13 22.79 -16.61
N PHE A 622 -0.79 21.79 -17.16
CA PHE A 622 -0.35 20.42 -16.98
C PHE A 622 0.53 19.95 -18.13
N PHE A 623 1.36 19.02 -17.77
CA PHE A 623 2.39 18.51 -18.62
C PHE A 623 2.27 16.99 -18.74
N ILE A 624 2.38 16.48 -19.96
CA ILE A 624 2.41 15.07 -20.25
C ILE A 624 3.82 14.70 -20.69
N PRO A 625 4.51 13.81 -19.96
CA PRO A 625 5.87 13.44 -20.29
C PRO A 625 5.98 12.87 -21.70
N PRO A 626 7.04 13.23 -22.41
CA PRO A 626 7.26 12.72 -23.75
C PRO A 626 7.55 11.22 -23.79
N THR A 627 7.23 10.66 -24.93
CA THR A 627 7.27 9.23 -25.21
C THR A 627 8.52 8.78 -25.95
N ALA A 628 9.31 9.75 -26.38
CA ALA A 628 10.34 9.57 -27.39
C ALA A 628 11.49 8.64 -27.05
N THR A 629 11.68 8.34 -25.79
CA THR A 629 12.69 7.39 -25.37
C THR A 629 12.15 6.55 -24.23
N TRP A 630 12.12 5.29 -24.45
CA TRP A 630 11.87 4.26 -23.48
C TRP A 630 12.91 4.34 -22.37
N SER A 631 12.59 5.07 -21.32
CA SER A 631 13.41 5.10 -20.13
C SER A 631 12.58 4.58 -18.98
N PRO A 632 12.99 3.51 -18.36
CA PRO A 632 12.36 3.01 -17.15
C PRO A 632 12.45 4.00 -15.99
N LYS A 633 13.27 5.04 -16.14
CA LYS A 633 13.51 6.07 -15.10
C LYS A 633 12.51 7.22 -15.11
N THR A 634 11.57 7.27 -16.09
CA THR A 634 10.58 8.35 -16.16
C THR A 634 9.26 7.96 -15.51
N MET A 635 8.78 8.84 -14.64
CA MET A 635 7.42 8.76 -14.12
C MET A 635 6.41 9.02 -15.27
N PHE A 636 5.25 8.38 -15.22
CA PHE A 636 4.19 8.51 -16.23
C PHE A 636 4.62 8.13 -17.66
N HIS A 637 5.32 7.03 -17.77
CA HIS A 637 5.76 6.54 -19.08
C HIS A 637 4.57 6.30 -20.01
N GLN A 638 4.76 6.62 -21.31
CA GLN A 638 3.74 6.61 -22.36
C GLN A 638 2.85 5.37 -22.43
N ILE A 639 3.44 4.21 -22.37
CA ILE A 639 2.72 2.96 -22.63
C ILE A 639 2.21 2.33 -21.36
N SER A 640 2.80 2.67 -20.24
CA SER A 640 2.57 2.03 -18.97
C SER A 640 2.00 2.96 -17.90
N GLY A 641 1.99 4.27 -18.12
CA GLY A 641 1.57 5.23 -17.10
C GLY A 641 0.56 6.24 -17.61
N GLU A 642 -0.63 6.14 -17.09
CA GLU A 642 -1.57 7.24 -17.16
C GLU A 642 -1.16 8.30 -16.14
N LYS A 643 -0.95 9.54 -16.58
CA LYS A 643 -0.74 10.65 -15.68
C LYS A 643 -2.08 11.08 -15.09
N PRO A 644 -2.29 11.01 -13.79
CA PRO A 644 -3.47 11.56 -13.14
C PRO A 644 -3.36 13.09 -13.05
N ASN A 645 -4.47 13.78 -13.29
CA ASN A 645 -4.61 15.23 -13.20
C ASN A 645 -5.85 15.57 -12.40
N PHE A 646 -5.79 16.67 -11.64
CA PHE A 646 -6.91 17.16 -10.85
C PHE A 646 -6.97 18.69 -10.91
N TYR A 647 -8.16 19.23 -11.06
CA TYR A 647 -8.44 20.67 -11.09
C TYR A 647 -9.66 20.98 -10.27
N ALA A 648 -9.52 21.83 -9.27
CA ALA A 648 -10.67 22.44 -8.58
C ALA A 648 -11.26 23.53 -9.47
N LEU A 649 -12.54 23.42 -9.77
CA LEU A 649 -13.28 24.38 -10.58
C LEU A 649 -14.05 25.34 -9.66
N PRO A 650 -14.14 26.62 -9.98
CA PRO A 650 -14.81 27.60 -9.12
C PRO A 650 -16.31 27.33 -8.97
N ALA A 651 -16.89 27.78 -7.85
CA ALA A 651 -18.29 27.53 -7.53
C ALA A 651 -19.27 28.09 -8.58
N GLU A 652 -18.87 29.11 -9.37
CA GLU A 652 -19.71 29.70 -10.42
C GLU A 652 -20.09 28.74 -11.55
N ILE A 653 -19.39 27.57 -11.64
CA ILE A 653 -19.76 26.52 -12.60
C ILE A 653 -20.97 25.68 -12.13
N LEU A 654 -21.43 25.88 -10.88
CA LEU A 654 -22.59 25.18 -10.33
C LEU A 654 -23.87 25.95 -10.59
N GLY A 655 -24.99 25.21 -10.70
CA GLY A 655 -26.32 25.77 -10.93
C GLY A 655 -26.67 26.03 -12.41
N LEU A 656 -25.80 25.67 -13.34
CA LEU A 656 -25.93 25.94 -14.77
C LEU A 656 -26.67 24.84 -15.53
N ASP A 657 -27.49 25.22 -16.51
CA ASP A 657 -28.02 24.23 -17.47
C ASP A 657 -26.93 23.60 -18.30
N VAL A 658 -25.93 24.37 -18.70
CA VAL A 658 -24.75 23.92 -19.43
C VAL A 658 -23.49 24.51 -18.80
N ALA A 659 -22.61 23.65 -18.41
CA ALA A 659 -21.26 23.96 -17.96
C ALA A 659 -20.27 23.23 -18.89
N MET A 660 -19.14 23.88 -19.17
CA MET A 660 -18.12 23.26 -20.04
C MET A 660 -16.74 23.40 -19.41
N VAL A 661 -15.92 22.37 -19.59
CA VAL A 661 -14.50 22.38 -19.27
C VAL A 661 -13.72 21.81 -20.45
N ARG A 662 -12.64 22.44 -20.84
CA ARG A 662 -11.82 21.97 -21.95
C ARG A 662 -10.35 21.81 -21.56
N ILE A 663 -9.66 20.97 -22.30
CA ILE A 663 -8.19 20.94 -22.36
C ILE A 663 -7.76 21.44 -23.75
N ILE A 664 -6.78 22.31 -23.75
CA ILE A 664 -6.28 22.96 -24.95
C ILE A 664 -4.74 23.05 -24.88
N PRO A 665 -4.01 22.77 -25.95
CA PRO A 665 -2.55 22.98 -25.98
C PRO A 665 -2.22 24.42 -25.57
N SER A 666 -1.30 24.58 -24.64
CA SER A 666 -0.91 25.89 -24.08
C SER A 666 0.30 26.50 -24.76
N ARG A 667 1.06 25.69 -25.51
CA ARG A 667 2.29 26.13 -26.21
C ARG A 667 2.28 25.65 -27.66
N ASP A 668 2.81 26.48 -28.57
CA ASP A 668 2.96 26.12 -29.99
C ASP A 668 4.16 25.20 -30.21
N MET A 669 4.04 23.96 -29.70
CA MET A 669 5.10 22.97 -29.83
C MET A 669 4.56 21.54 -29.77
N ILE A 670 5.27 20.67 -30.47
CA ILE A 670 5.11 19.23 -30.38
C ILE A 670 6.39 18.57 -29.89
N GLU A 671 6.25 17.38 -29.38
CA GLU A 671 7.37 16.52 -29.02
C GLU A 671 7.95 15.81 -30.26
N SER A 672 9.21 15.43 -30.20
CA SER A 672 9.83 14.52 -31.16
C SER A 672 10.57 13.38 -30.44
N ALA A 673 10.98 12.38 -31.23
CA ALA A 673 11.77 11.26 -30.76
C ALA A 673 13.10 11.67 -30.09
N THR A 674 13.62 12.85 -30.38
CA THR A 674 14.90 13.34 -29.88
C THR A 674 14.78 14.36 -28.75
N GLY A 675 13.56 14.70 -28.35
CA GLY A 675 13.29 15.59 -27.22
C GLY A 675 12.38 16.78 -27.54
N TRP A 676 12.19 17.63 -26.56
CA TRP A 676 11.34 18.82 -26.62
C TRP A 676 11.81 19.82 -27.65
N ASN A 677 10.89 20.51 -28.25
CA ASN A 677 11.11 21.54 -29.28
C ASN A 677 11.70 21.01 -30.58
N ASN A 678 12.09 19.74 -30.67
CA ASN A 678 12.66 19.19 -31.91
C ASN A 678 11.60 18.74 -32.90
N GLY A 679 10.36 18.59 -32.49
CA GLY A 679 9.23 18.22 -33.33
C GLY A 679 8.65 19.38 -34.12
N GLY A 680 8.95 20.60 -33.77
CA GLY A 680 8.51 21.82 -34.41
C GLY A 680 7.15 22.36 -33.90
N PRO A 681 6.51 23.23 -34.71
CA PRO A 681 5.26 23.89 -34.29
C PRO A 681 4.06 22.91 -34.29
N LEU A 682 3.05 23.25 -33.51
CA LEU A 682 1.82 22.48 -33.34
C LEU A 682 1.05 22.28 -34.64
N SER A 683 1.15 23.22 -35.58
CA SER A 683 0.51 23.17 -36.90
C SER A 683 0.95 21.97 -37.78
N LYS A 684 2.03 21.31 -37.41
CA LYS A 684 2.53 20.10 -38.11
C LYS A 684 2.12 18.80 -37.42
N ASN A 685 1.27 18.87 -36.41
CA ASN A 685 0.99 17.77 -35.50
C ASN A 685 -0.21 16.93 -35.93
N ASN A 686 -0.04 15.60 -35.82
CA ASN A 686 -1.10 14.60 -35.92
C ASN A 686 -1.02 13.58 -34.74
N GLY A 687 -0.34 13.91 -33.64
CA GLY A 687 -0.14 12.99 -32.52
C GLY A 687 -1.38 12.85 -31.66
N TYR A 688 -1.63 11.63 -31.15
CA TYR A 688 -2.74 11.34 -30.28
C TYR A 688 -2.42 11.62 -28.83
N LEU A 689 -3.36 12.29 -28.15
CA LEU A 689 -3.49 12.33 -26.70
C LEU A 689 -4.65 11.44 -26.29
N ASP A 690 -4.40 10.52 -25.39
CA ASP A 690 -5.41 9.62 -24.84
C ASP A 690 -5.93 10.16 -23.50
N ILE A 691 -7.25 10.15 -23.33
CA ILE A 691 -7.96 10.37 -22.07
C ILE A 691 -8.55 9.03 -21.63
N CYS A 692 -8.09 8.50 -20.51
CA CYS A 692 -8.42 7.15 -20.08
C CYS A 692 -9.53 7.11 -19.02
N TYR A 693 -9.63 8.12 -18.21
CA TYR A 693 -10.65 8.33 -17.18
C TYR A 693 -10.93 9.81 -17.06
N SER A 694 -12.17 10.18 -16.82
CA SER A 694 -12.50 11.52 -16.35
C SER A 694 -13.79 11.54 -15.52
N ALA A 695 -13.84 12.42 -14.55
CA ALA A 695 -15.00 12.62 -13.71
C ALA A 695 -15.14 14.08 -13.30
N ILE A 696 -16.38 14.58 -13.34
CA ILE A 696 -16.77 15.87 -12.77
C ILE A 696 -17.46 15.59 -11.45
N ARG A 697 -17.00 16.27 -10.41
CA ARG A 697 -17.52 16.14 -9.05
C ARG A 697 -17.81 17.51 -8.46
N TYR A 698 -18.58 17.58 -7.38
CA TYR A 698 -18.78 18.81 -6.65
C TYR A 698 -18.79 18.57 -5.15
N LYS A 699 -18.44 19.60 -4.41
CA LYS A 699 -18.48 19.69 -2.95
C LYS A 699 -19.63 20.59 -2.55
N LYS A 700 -20.58 20.03 -1.83
CA LYS A 700 -21.66 20.79 -1.20
C LYS A 700 -21.13 21.84 -0.25
#